data_2c542049c395434151f50a5ac67df2e1
#
_entry.id   2c542049c395434151f50a5ac67df2e1
#
_cell.length_a   1.000
_cell.length_b   1.000
_cell.length_c   1.000
_cell.angle_alpha   90.00
_cell.angle_beta   90.00
_cell.angle_gamma   90.00
#
_symmetry.space_group_name_H-M   'P 1'
#
loop_
_entity.id
_entity.type
_entity.pdbx_description
1 polymer ?
#
loop_
_entity_poly.entity_id
_entity_poly.type
_entity_poly.pdbx_seq_one_letter_code
_entity_poly.pdbx_strand_id
1 'polypeptide(L)'
;MGSSKKVTVGYRYYFDIHMGLGMPIDELVEIRASKKRIWRGSVTDNQQIHLNAPKVFGGDSGEGGVDGTLDVMFGEENQSVLPKLAEMLGGVVPAFKGITTAFYSGLVTSMNPYPKAWEILRRGGNRLWDGEGAWYPEKQFIWLADGEIKAMNPVHILYLVRTGSRFRGWPRAWMDDTAWRAAADRCYNEGLGLCLEWKRSDSFKSFSDTICAHISAEIFDDRRTGLVSIRLLRDDYDVNQLPLFDEDSGLLEVLEDENTAADEIPSELIVRYVDAINGESKTVRAVNAAVAARYRGRSTETVEYPGCPTGEIAGRLAERDLRIKTSGLKRFKVVLDRRARDINIGEPFRIRSLRRGIEQVVVRAGKIEDGTLLDGRITITALQDVFGLPSSSYVAVPPSGWVPPDRTPAPITHRRLLEVPYMDLAARLDPPNLALVDPSAAWLASVAVAPNDQSRSYMLTTRVGGSGEFIDSKTGDWCPSGLLTLAIDKQATSILIGSPSWLDIVEVGSVALINDEVVRIDALNPATGTCTIARACADTVPQQHAAGSRIWFYSDNAVSDDVAYSMNTTMAAKLLTNTSEGQLDPSLAAVDSLQLQGRQGRPYPPGQFQIGGQFYPASITGDVAVSWAHRDRLGQADQAIDTLFGSTGPEPGTTYSVRLRRADNLSVLASATDITGTSTVLVTDYVGQVVVELWSVRDGLESMQKHQHQFERVDV
;
A
#
# COMPACT_ATOMS: atom_id res chain seq x y z
N MET A 1 18.21 -50.36 5.55
CA MET A 1 17.70 -49.51 4.46
C MET A 1 16.25 -49.15 4.77
N GLY A 2 16.02 -47.97 5.36
CA GLY A 2 14.67 -47.48 5.62
C GLY A 2 14.09 -46.90 4.36
N SER A 3 12.95 -47.44 3.84
CA SER A 3 12.22 -46.84 2.78
C SER A 3 11.57 -45.56 3.27
N SER A 4 12.00 -44.41 2.76
CA SER A 4 11.29 -43.16 3.00
C SER A 4 9.89 -43.23 2.37
N LYS A 5 8.84 -43.31 3.20
CA LYS A 5 7.45 -43.17 2.71
C LYS A 5 7.27 -41.71 2.23
N LYS A 6 7.08 -41.57 0.93
CA LYS A 6 6.61 -40.29 0.36
C LYS A 6 5.17 -40.06 0.82
N VAL A 7 4.93 -39.01 1.55
CA VAL A 7 3.58 -38.56 1.95
C VAL A 7 3.16 -37.45 1.00
N THR A 8 1.97 -37.53 0.41
CA THR A 8 1.39 -36.46 -0.41
C THR A 8 1.04 -35.30 0.52
N VAL A 9 1.71 -34.18 0.37
CA VAL A 9 1.50 -32.97 1.18
C VAL A 9 0.51 -31.99 0.52
N GLY A 10 0.17 -32.18 -0.76
CA GLY A 10 -0.77 -31.33 -1.49
C GLY A 10 -0.76 -31.59 -2.99
N TYR A 11 -1.56 -30.80 -3.69
CA TYR A 11 -1.71 -30.88 -5.15
C TYR A 11 -1.47 -29.51 -5.75
N ARG A 12 -0.86 -29.44 -6.93
CA ARG A 12 -0.77 -28.25 -7.78
C ARG A 12 -1.70 -28.45 -8.96
N TYR A 13 -2.47 -27.40 -9.28
CA TYR A 13 -3.48 -27.44 -10.35
C TYR A 13 -3.01 -26.58 -11.53
N TYR A 14 -2.90 -27.22 -12.68
CA TYR A 14 -2.52 -26.60 -13.95
C TYR A 14 -3.75 -26.58 -14.85
N PHE A 15 -4.02 -25.44 -15.46
CA PHE A 15 -5.15 -25.26 -16.36
C PHE A 15 -4.71 -24.62 -17.67
N ASP A 16 -5.42 -24.99 -18.72
CA ASP A 16 -5.44 -24.28 -19.99
C ASP A 16 -6.76 -23.50 -20.07
N ILE A 17 -6.68 -22.17 -20.13
CA ILE A 17 -7.84 -21.29 -20.08
C ILE A 17 -7.79 -20.33 -21.26
N HIS A 18 -8.84 -20.32 -22.10
CA HIS A 18 -9.04 -19.31 -23.13
C HIS A 18 -10.05 -18.27 -22.67
N MET A 19 -9.66 -17.00 -22.70
CA MET A 19 -10.43 -15.87 -22.19
C MET A 19 -10.68 -14.87 -23.31
N GLY A 20 -11.93 -14.42 -23.48
CA GLY A 20 -12.27 -13.28 -24.32
C GLY A 20 -12.12 -11.98 -23.52
N LEU A 21 -11.31 -11.04 -23.99
CA LEU A 21 -11.11 -9.74 -23.36
C LEU A 21 -11.99 -8.62 -23.94
N GLY A 22 -12.82 -8.96 -24.92
CA GLY A 22 -13.76 -8.05 -25.59
C GLY A 22 -13.27 -7.55 -26.94
N MET A 23 -13.78 -6.37 -27.38
CA MET A 23 -13.37 -5.74 -28.64
C MET A 23 -11.87 -5.43 -28.62
N PRO A 24 -11.24 -5.20 -29.81
CA PRO A 24 -9.80 -4.98 -29.88
C PRO A 24 -9.31 -3.88 -28.94
N ILE A 25 -8.34 -4.22 -28.10
CA ILE A 25 -7.69 -3.29 -27.18
C ILE A 25 -6.39 -2.77 -27.79
N ASP A 26 -5.90 -1.63 -27.30
CA ASP A 26 -4.61 -1.06 -27.77
C ASP A 26 -3.43 -1.65 -26.97
N GLU A 27 -3.63 -1.93 -25.68
CA GLU A 27 -2.55 -2.31 -24.77
C GLU A 27 -3.11 -3.13 -23.58
N LEU A 28 -2.40 -4.20 -23.21
CA LEU A 28 -2.56 -4.91 -21.94
C LEU A 28 -1.51 -4.37 -20.96
N VAL A 29 -1.95 -3.88 -19.79
CA VAL A 29 -1.11 -3.16 -18.83
C VAL A 29 -0.81 -3.97 -17.59
N GLU A 30 -1.83 -4.61 -17.00
CA GLU A 30 -1.68 -5.32 -15.74
C GLU A 30 -2.68 -6.48 -15.64
N ILE A 31 -2.26 -7.55 -14.96
CA ILE A 31 -3.12 -8.69 -14.63
C ILE A 31 -3.05 -8.88 -13.11
N ARG A 32 -4.21 -9.01 -12.49
CA ARG A 32 -4.38 -9.35 -11.08
C ARG A 32 -5.15 -10.65 -10.94
N ALA A 33 -4.87 -11.39 -9.88
CA ALA A 33 -5.67 -12.54 -9.48
C ALA A 33 -6.09 -12.33 -8.02
N SER A 34 -7.40 -12.32 -7.77
CA SER A 34 -7.98 -11.99 -6.45
C SER A 34 -7.40 -10.68 -5.87
N LYS A 35 -7.38 -9.62 -6.69
CA LYS A 35 -6.83 -8.27 -6.39
C LYS A 35 -5.31 -8.20 -6.19
N LYS A 36 -4.58 -9.32 -6.24
CA LYS A 36 -3.12 -9.34 -6.16
C LYS A 36 -2.51 -9.29 -7.54
N ARG A 37 -1.54 -8.40 -7.75
CA ARG A 37 -0.83 -8.27 -9.03
C ARG A 37 -0.01 -9.52 -9.30
N ILE A 38 -0.23 -10.14 -10.47
CA ILE A 38 0.55 -11.28 -10.95
C ILE A 38 1.44 -10.93 -12.14
N TRP A 39 1.12 -9.84 -12.84
CA TRP A 39 1.94 -9.32 -13.93
C TRP A 39 1.65 -7.84 -14.18
N ARG A 40 2.68 -7.07 -14.58
CA ARG A 40 2.56 -5.69 -15.08
C ARG A 40 3.59 -5.47 -16.19
N GLY A 41 3.18 -4.80 -17.25
CA GLY A 41 4.02 -4.48 -18.39
C GLY A 41 3.24 -3.70 -19.44
N SER A 42 3.71 -3.75 -20.68
CA SER A 42 3.07 -3.18 -21.86
C SER A 42 3.09 -4.19 -22.98
N VAL A 43 1.91 -4.69 -23.35
CA VAL A 43 1.75 -5.60 -24.51
C VAL A 43 0.83 -4.92 -25.49
N THR A 44 1.34 -4.61 -26.67
CA THR A 44 0.63 -3.87 -27.74
C THR A 44 0.34 -4.70 -28.99
N ASP A 45 0.98 -5.85 -29.12
CA ASP A 45 0.85 -6.73 -30.27
C ASP A 45 0.73 -8.20 -29.85
N ASN A 46 0.38 -9.07 -30.80
CA ASN A 46 0.27 -10.52 -30.53
C ASN A 46 1.61 -11.07 -30.03
N GLN A 47 1.65 -11.50 -28.78
CA GLN A 47 2.84 -12.09 -28.16
C GLN A 47 2.51 -13.00 -27.00
N GLN A 48 3.48 -13.83 -26.65
CA GLN A 48 3.45 -14.64 -25.44
C GLN A 48 4.22 -13.93 -24.32
N ILE A 49 3.64 -13.88 -23.14
CA ILE A 49 4.28 -13.41 -21.91
C ILE A 49 4.32 -14.54 -20.88
N HIS A 50 5.28 -14.47 -19.96
CA HIS A 50 5.37 -15.39 -18.83
C HIS A 50 4.86 -14.70 -17.57
N LEU A 51 3.88 -15.35 -16.90
CA LEU A 51 3.38 -14.93 -15.59
C LEU A 51 4.17 -15.69 -14.53
N ASN A 52 4.94 -14.98 -13.70
CA ASN A 52 5.80 -15.56 -12.69
C ASN A 52 5.42 -15.03 -11.29
N ALA A 53 4.39 -15.59 -10.70
CA ALA A 53 3.92 -15.27 -9.36
C ALA A 53 3.54 -16.56 -8.58
N PRO A 54 4.43 -17.58 -8.49
CA PRO A 54 4.11 -18.91 -7.95
C PRO A 54 3.78 -18.91 -6.46
N LYS A 55 4.13 -17.83 -5.73
CA LYS A 55 3.91 -17.71 -4.28
C LYS A 55 2.84 -16.68 -3.91
N VAL A 56 2.14 -16.07 -4.86
CA VAL A 56 1.22 -14.94 -4.62
C VAL A 56 0.07 -15.28 -3.66
N PHE A 57 -0.28 -16.55 -3.50
CA PHE A 57 -1.29 -17.03 -2.54
C PHE A 57 -0.70 -17.91 -1.43
N GLY A 58 0.58 -17.71 -1.08
CA GLY A 58 1.28 -18.43 -0.01
C GLY A 58 2.11 -19.64 -0.48
N GLY A 59 2.29 -19.82 -1.78
CA GLY A 59 3.08 -20.93 -2.33
C GLY A 59 2.54 -22.30 -1.95
N ASP A 60 3.41 -23.29 -1.84
CA ASP A 60 3.03 -24.68 -1.56
C ASP A 60 2.45 -24.91 -0.15
N SER A 61 2.75 -24.03 0.78
CA SER A 61 2.18 -24.07 2.15
C SER A 61 0.81 -23.37 2.25
N GLY A 62 0.39 -22.66 1.21
CA GLY A 62 -0.89 -21.97 1.10
C GLY A 62 -1.68 -22.44 -0.11
N GLU A 63 -2.35 -21.49 -0.77
CA GLU A 63 -3.15 -21.78 -1.97
C GLU A 63 -2.35 -21.66 -3.29
N GLY A 64 -1.01 -21.68 -3.23
CA GLY A 64 -0.12 -21.66 -4.39
C GLY A 64 0.10 -20.27 -4.96
N GLY A 65 -0.02 -20.16 -6.27
CA GLY A 65 0.16 -18.94 -7.05
C GLY A 65 -0.08 -19.18 -8.51
N VAL A 66 0.33 -18.23 -9.35
CA VAL A 66 0.19 -18.28 -10.82
C VAL A 66 1.57 -18.33 -11.44
N ASP A 67 1.83 -19.36 -12.26
CA ASP A 67 3.10 -19.52 -12.96
C ASP A 67 2.87 -20.25 -14.29
N GLY A 68 3.11 -19.57 -15.40
CA GLY A 68 2.86 -20.14 -16.73
C GLY A 68 2.94 -19.12 -17.86
N THR A 69 2.50 -19.53 -19.04
CA THR A 69 2.53 -18.72 -20.25
C THR A 69 1.15 -18.16 -20.58
N LEU A 70 1.09 -16.91 -21.02
CA LEU A 70 -0.09 -16.25 -21.53
C LEU A 70 0.15 -15.79 -22.96
N ASP A 71 -0.54 -16.38 -23.93
CA ASP A 71 -0.56 -15.93 -25.31
C ASP A 71 -1.65 -14.85 -25.45
N VAL A 72 -1.28 -13.61 -25.73
CA VAL A 72 -2.18 -12.48 -25.93
C VAL A 72 -2.37 -12.24 -27.42
N MET A 73 -3.63 -12.18 -27.86
CA MET A 73 -4.01 -12.05 -29.26
C MET A 73 -4.99 -10.89 -29.42
N PHE A 74 -4.62 -9.89 -30.21
CA PHE A 74 -5.34 -8.61 -30.33
C PHE A 74 -6.51 -8.60 -31.31
N GLY A 75 -6.76 -9.72 -32.00
CA GLY A 75 -7.88 -9.84 -32.92
C GLY A 75 -7.66 -9.17 -34.27
N GLU A 76 -6.41 -9.08 -34.73
CA GLU A 76 -6.07 -8.46 -36.01
C GLU A 76 -6.69 -9.21 -37.21
N GLU A 77 -6.88 -8.50 -38.33
CA GLU A 77 -7.48 -9.08 -39.54
C GLU A 77 -6.68 -10.23 -40.14
N ASN A 78 -5.34 -10.19 -40.01
CA ASN A 78 -4.42 -11.22 -40.45
C ASN A 78 -4.13 -12.28 -39.37
N GLN A 79 -4.80 -12.23 -38.20
CA GLN A 79 -4.56 -13.15 -37.11
C GLN A 79 -4.82 -14.60 -37.51
N SER A 80 -3.84 -15.46 -37.26
CA SER A 80 -3.96 -16.91 -37.43
C SER A 80 -4.56 -17.57 -36.19
N VAL A 81 -5.04 -18.80 -36.37
CA VAL A 81 -5.50 -19.65 -35.27
C VAL A 81 -4.36 -19.98 -34.32
N LEU A 82 -4.57 -19.87 -33.01
CA LEU A 82 -3.59 -20.31 -32.01
C LEU A 82 -3.49 -21.85 -32.01
N PRO A 83 -2.31 -22.44 -32.34
CA PRO A 83 -2.16 -23.88 -32.43
C PRO A 83 -2.54 -24.66 -31.16
N LYS A 84 -2.13 -24.15 -30.00
CA LYS A 84 -2.46 -24.71 -28.68
C LYS A 84 -3.97 -24.77 -28.42
N LEU A 85 -4.72 -23.77 -28.87
CA LEU A 85 -6.18 -23.74 -28.72
C LEU A 85 -6.84 -24.76 -29.66
N ALA A 86 -6.31 -24.87 -30.87
CA ALA A 86 -6.80 -25.89 -31.83
C ALA A 86 -6.53 -27.32 -31.35
N GLU A 87 -5.38 -27.58 -30.75
CA GLU A 87 -5.03 -28.84 -30.11
C GLU A 87 -5.94 -29.16 -28.93
N MET A 88 -6.16 -28.21 -28.03
CA MET A 88 -7.00 -28.37 -26.84
C MET A 88 -8.45 -28.69 -27.19
N LEU A 89 -9.02 -28.07 -28.23
CA LEU A 89 -10.41 -28.23 -28.63
C LEU A 89 -10.63 -29.36 -29.66
N GLY A 90 -9.57 -29.89 -30.24
CA GLY A 90 -9.57 -31.04 -31.12
C GLY A 90 -10.31 -30.84 -32.43
N GLY A 91 -10.30 -29.63 -33.01
CA GLY A 91 -11.05 -29.36 -34.24
C GLY A 91 -10.80 -28.01 -34.89
N VAL A 92 -11.76 -27.59 -35.71
CA VAL A 92 -11.72 -26.29 -36.38
C VAL A 92 -12.08 -25.17 -35.36
N VAL A 93 -11.14 -24.32 -35.11
CA VAL A 93 -11.27 -23.17 -34.16
C VAL A 93 -11.18 -21.88 -34.93
N PRO A 94 -11.99 -20.83 -34.63
CA PRO A 94 -11.87 -19.55 -35.25
C PRO A 94 -10.58 -18.83 -34.79
N ALA A 95 -10.08 -17.97 -35.64
CA ALA A 95 -8.91 -17.12 -35.31
C ALA A 95 -9.27 -15.92 -34.40
N PHE A 96 -10.52 -15.77 -34.00
CA PHE A 96 -11.03 -14.68 -33.15
C PHE A 96 -10.70 -13.28 -33.65
N LYS A 97 -10.76 -13.05 -34.97
CA LYS A 97 -10.57 -11.74 -35.60
C LYS A 97 -11.58 -10.75 -35.07
N GLY A 98 -11.13 -9.53 -34.76
CA GLY A 98 -11.96 -8.47 -34.21
C GLY A 98 -12.31 -8.63 -32.71
N ILE A 99 -11.70 -9.60 -32.02
CA ILE A 99 -11.86 -9.82 -30.58
C ILE A 99 -10.49 -10.05 -29.96
N THR A 100 -10.14 -9.29 -28.93
CA THR A 100 -8.92 -9.58 -28.16
C THR A 100 -9.17 -10.80 -27.27
N THR A 101 -8.28 -11.77 -27.31
CA THR A 101 -8.31 -12.96 -26.49
C THR A 101 -6.98 -13.22 -25.81
N ALA A 102 -7.01 -14.00 -24.74
CA ALA A 102 -5.81 -14.47 -24.07
C ALA A 102 -5.94 -15.97 -23.76
N PHE A 103 -4.89 -16.73 -24.02
CA PHE A 103 -4.81 -18.16 -23.73
C PHE A 103 -3.71 -18.40 -22.70
N TYR A 104 -4.10 -18.83 -21.51
CA TYR A 104 -3.20 -19.15 -20.42
C TYR A 104 -3.00 -20.65 -20.31
N SER A 105 -1.76 -21.06 -20.08
CA SER A 105 -1.37 -22.44 -19.79
C SER A 105 -0.36 -22.44 -18.65
N GLY A 106 -0.72 -23.08 -17.52
CA GLY A 106 0.17 -23.12 -16.36
C GLY A 106 -0.50 -23.39 -15.03
N LEU A 107 0.27 -23.18 -13.97
CA LEU A 107 -0.16 -23.28 -12.57
C LEU A 107 -1.14 -22.14 -12.25
N VAL A 108 -2.28 -22.45 -11.64
CA VAL A 108 -3.27 -21.43 -11.22
C VAL A 108 -3.54 -21.44 -9.72
N THR A 109 -3.29 -22.57 -9.04
CA THR A 109 -3.52 -22.71 -7.60
C THR A 109 -2.87 -23.98 -7.06
N SER A 110 -2.75 -24.08 -5.73
CA SER A 110 -2.35 -25.29 -4.99
C SER A 110 -3.40 -25.59 -3.92
N MET A 111 -3.46 -26.83 -3.44
CA MET A 111 -4.38 -27.32 -2.40
C MET A 111 -5.87 -27.23 -2.73
N ASN A 112 -6.28 -26.30 -3.55
CA ASN A 112 -7.68 -26.05 -3.93
C ASN A 112 -7.80 -25.95 -5.46
N PRO A 113 -8.70 -26.70 -6.13
CA PRO A 113 -8.82 -26.70 -7.59
C PRO A 113 -9.49 -25.47 -8.20
N TYR A 114 -9.98 -24.53 -7.37
CA TYR A 114 -10.71 -23.36 -7.85
C TYR A 114 -9.76 -22.20 -8.17
N PRO A 115 -9.64 -21.80 -9.45
CA PRO A 115 -8.81 -20.64 -9.82
C PRO A 115 -9.39 -19.35 -9.21
N LYS A 116 -8.51 -18.45 -8.82
CA LYS A 116 -8.91 -17.11 -8.36
C LYS A 116 -9.46 -16.32 -9.54
N ALA A 117 -10.37 -15.38 -9.27
CA ALA A 117 -10.86 -14.44 -10.29
C ALA A 117 -9.73 -13.55 -10.80
N TRP A 118 -9.60 -13.43 -12.13
CA TRP A 118 -8.63 -12.57 -12.78
C TRP A 118 -9.25 -11.23 -13.13
N GLU A 119 -8.50 -10.16 -12.89
CA GLU A 119 -8.81 -8.79 -13.26
C GLU A 119 -7.74 -8.30 -14.24
N ILE A 120 -8.17 -7.68 -15.33
CA ILE A 120 -7.29 -7.29 -16.42
C ILE A 120 -7.41 -5.78 -16.64
N LEU A 121 -6.30 -5.05 -16.43
CA LEU A 121 -6.19 -3.64 -16.76
C LEU A 121 -5.72 -3.51 -18.21
N ARG A 122 -6.54 -2.85 -19.03
CA ARG A 122 -6.32 -2.67 -20.46
C ARG A 122 -6.55 -1.23 -20.89
N ARG A 123 -5.88 -0.79 -21.94
CA ARG A 123 -6.15 0.46 -22.64
C ARG A 123 -6.74 0.17 -24.00
N GLY A 124 -7.72 0.95 -24.44
CA GLY A 124 -8.38 0.78 -25.74
C GLY A 124 -8.81 2.11 -26.34
N GLY A 125 -9.26 2.05 -27.61
CA GLY A 125 -9.81 3.20 -28.31
C GLY A 125 -9.32 3.35 -29.76
N ASN A 126 -8.01 3.15 -30.06
CA ASN A 126 -7.49 3.30 -31.41
C ASN A 126 -7.99 2.19 -32.36
N ARG A 127 -7.95 0.95 -31.90
CA ARG A 127 -8.35 -0.23 -32.70
C ARG A 127 -9.87 -0.39 -32.88
N LEU A 128 -10.66 0.53 -32.32
CA LEU A 128 -12.12 0.55 -32.47
C LEU A 128 -12.58 1.27 -33.75
N TRP A 129 -11.74 2.07 -34.37
CA TRP A 129 -12.04 2.76 -35.62
C TRP A 129 -11.79 1.86 -36.82
N ASP A 130 -12.64 1.92 -37.84
CA ASP A 130 -12.71 0.99 -38.98
C ASP A 130 -11.53 1.08 -39.95
N GLY A 131 -10.28 1.08 -39.45
CA GLY A 131 -9.07 1.18 -40.26
C GLY A 131 -8.72 2.57 -40.78
N GLU A 132 -9.60 3.55 -40.64
CA GLU A 132 -9.41 4.94 -41.08
C GLU A 132 -8.77 5.82 -40.01
N GLY A 133 -8.48 5.26 -38.83
CA GLY A 133 -8.05 6.00 -37.65
C GLY A 133 -9.18 6.78 -37.00
N ALA A 134 -8.87 7.44 -35.89
CA ALA A 134 -9.85 8.25 -35.16
C ALA A 134 -10.34 9.44 -36.00
N TRP A 135 -11.61 9.78 -35.86
CA TRP A 135 -12.23 10.93 -36.53
C TRP A 135 -11.52 12.26 -36.27
N TYR A 136 -11.02 12.49 -35.04
CA TYR A 136 -10.27 13.68 -34.61
C TYR A 136 -9.13 13.25 -33.69
N PRO A 137 -7.99 12.72 -34.24
CA PRO A 137 -6.96 12.02 -33.48
C PRO A 137 -6.31 12.87 -32.37
N GLU A 138 -6.12 14.18 -32.62
CA GLU A 138 -5.39 15.08 -31.70
C GLU A 138 -6.14 15.29 -30.39
N LYS A 139 -7.44 15.04 -30.34
CA LYS A 139 -8.31 15.26 -29.19
C LYS A 139 -8.96 13.99 -28.68
N GLN A 140 -8.54 12.82 -29.18
CA GLN A 140 -9.17 11.55 -28.86
C GLN A 140 -8.98 11.13 -27.41
N PHE A 141 -7.77 11.31 -26.87
CA PHE A 141 -7.42 10.86 -25.54
C PHE A 141 -7.07 12.02 -24.61
N ILE A 142 -7.49 11.87 -23.36
CA ILE A 142 -7.20 12.77 -22.25
C ILE A 142 -6.40 11.96 -21.22
N TRP A 143 -5.17 12.39 -20.96
CA TRP A 143 -4.31 11.75 -19.98
C TRP A 143 -4.58 12.31 -18.59
N LEU A 144 -4.86 11.43 -17.62
CA LEU A 144 -5.21 11.74 -16.25
C LEU A 144 -4.28 11.03 -15.29
N ALA A 145 -4.27 11.44 -14.01
CA ALA A 145 -3.44 10.84 -12.96
C ALA A 145 -1.95 10.72 -13.40
N ASP A 146 -1.35 11.87 -13.73
CA ASP A 146 0.06 11.97 -14.16
C ASP A 146 0.44 11.04 -15.33
N GLY A 147 -0.53 10.73 -16.21
CA GLY A 147 -0.33 9.89 -17.39
C GLY A 147 -0.58 8.39 -17.16
N GLU A 148 -1.02 7.98 -15.99
CA GLU A 148 -1.36 6.56 -15.74
C GLU A 148 -2.66 6.15 -16.44
N ILE A 149 -3.66 7.06 -16.52
CA ILE A 149 -4.95 6.78 -17.11
C ILE A 149 -5.04 7.41 -18.50
N LYS A 150 -5.22 6.58 -19.54
CA LYS A 150 -5.55 6.98 -20.90
C LYS A 150 -7.07 6.97 -21.07
N ALA A 151 -7.72 8.07 -20.73
CA ALA A 151 -9.18 8.21 -20.85
C ALA A 151 -9.57 8.66 -22.26
N MET A 152 -10.69 8.17 -22.76
CA MET A 152 -11.21 8.58 -24.07
C MET A 152 -12.09 9.81 -23.92
N ASN A 153 -11.95 10.75 -24.86
CA ASN A 153 -12.83 11.90 -24.95
C ASN A 153 -14.28 11.45 -25.19
N PRO A 154 -15.24 11.81 -24.34
CA PRO A 154 -16.62 11.33 -24.43
C PRO A 154 -17.31 11.65 -25.77
N VAL A 155 -16.96 12.76 -26.41
CA VAL A 155 -17.49 13.12 -27.72
C VAL A 155 -17.02 12.13 -28.79
N HIS A 156 -15.77 11.64 -28.70
CA HIS A 156 -15.27 10.58 -29.59
C HIS A 156 -16.02 9.26 -29.39
N ILE A 157 -16.35 8.91 -28.15
CA ILE A 157 -17.15 7.70 -27.87
C ILE A 157 -18.53 7.84 -28.53
N LEU A 158 -19.19 8.97 -28.33
CA LEU A 158 -20.52 9.25 -28.92
C LEU A 158 -20.50 9.29 -30.45
N TYR A 159 -19.43 9.83 -31.05
CA TYR A 159 -19.23 9.87 -32.49
C TYR A 159 -19.01 8.46 -33.07
N LEU A 160 -18.12 7.69 -32.42
CA LEU A 160 -17.81 6.31 -32.80
C LEU A 160 -19.07 5.41 -32.74
N VAL A 161 -19.87 5.52 -31.69
CA VAL A 161 -21.13 4.74 -31.53
C VAL A 161 -22.11 5.04 -32.69
N ARG A 162 -22.05 6.21 -33.28
CA ARG A 162 -22.93 6.58 -34.41
C ARG A 162 -22.35 6.17 -35.74
N THR A 163 -21.09 6.41 -35.99
CA THR A 163 -20.47 6.27 -37.31
C THR A 163 -19.71 4.96 -37.51
N GLY A 164 -19.26 4.29 -36.47
CA GLY A 164 -18.50 3.04 -36.57
C GLY A 164 -19.34 1.90 -37.14
N SER A 165 -18.75 1.13 -38.07
CA SER A 165 -19.44 0.03 -38.80
C SER A 165 -19.90 -1.09 -37.85
N ARG A 166 -19.18 -1.31 -36.76
CA ARG A 166 -19.52 -2.28 -35.71
C ARG A 166 -20.66 -1.83 -34.78
N PHE A 167 -21.09 -0.55 -34.93
CA PHE A 167 -22.13 0.10 -34.13
C PHE A 167 -23.31 0.49 -35.03
N ARG A 168 -23.68 1.77 -35.08
CA ARG A 168 -24.82 2.21 -35.92
C ARG A 168 -24.49 2.36 -37.42
N GLY A 169 -23.21 2.60 -37.75
CA GLY A 169 -22.74 2.71 -39.11
C GLY A 169 -23.32 3.87 -39.90
N TRP A 170 -23.68 5.00 -39.22
CA TRP A 170 -24.19 6.17 -39.91
C TRP A 170 -23.07 6.82 -40.74
N PRO A 171 -23.40 7.32 -41.95
CA PRO A 171 -22.44 8.08 -42.75
C PRO A 171 -21.90 9.30 -41.97
N ARG A 172 -20.61 9.53 -41.99
CA ARG A 172 -19.99 10.70 -41.35
C ARG A 172 -20.56 12.03 -41.92
N ALA A 173 -20.99 12.03 -43.17
CA ALA A 173 -21.63 13.20 -43.80
C ALA A 173 -22.96 13.64 -43.15
N TRP A 174 -23.56 12.78 -42.33
CA TRP A 174 -24.78 13.16 -41.59
C TRP A 174 -24.45 13.91 -40.28
N MET A 175 -23.18 13.92 -39.87
CA MET A 175 -22.72 14.56 -38.65
C MET A 175 -22.36 16.04 -38.92
N ASP A 176 -22.75 16.95 -38.04
CA ASP A 176 -22.27 18.33 -38.03
C ASP A 176 -20.82 18.38 -37.50
N ASP A 177 -19.86 18.21 -38.37
CA ASP A 177 -18.43 18.12 -38.00
C ASP A 177 -17.95 19.31 -37.17
N THR A 178 -18.46 20.51 -37.45
CA THR A 178 -18.11 21.74 -36.71
C THR A 178 -18.57 21.69 -35.26
N ALA A 179 -19.82 21.33 -35.02
CA ALA A 179 -20.37 21.24 -33.68
C ALA A 179 -19.70 20.08 -32.88
N TRP A 180 -19.48 18.95 -33.54
CA TRP A 180 -18.84 17.80 -32.91
C TRP A 180 -17.38 18.10 -32.52
N ARG A 181 -16.58 18.77 -33.38
CA ARG A 181 -15.23 19.18 -33.04
C ARG A 181 -15.19 20.21 -31.91
N ALA A 182 -16.06 21.21 -31.94
CA ALA A 182 -16.14 22.20 -30.87
C ALA A 182 -16.48 21.56 -29.51
N ALA A 183 -17.38 20.59 -29.49
CA ALA A 183 -17.70 19.83 -28.29
C ALA A 183 -16.51 18.96 -27.81
N ALA A 184 -15.78 18.33 -28.74
CA ALA A 184 -14.59 17.54 -28.43
C ALA A 184 -13.47 18.40 -27.85
N ASP A 185 -13.19 19.57 -28.44
CA ASP A 185 -12.23 20.53 -27.92
C ASP A 185 -12.58 21.01 -26.52
N ARG A 186 -13.84 21.29 -26.27
CA ARG A 186 -14.31 21.71 -24.96
C ARG A 186 -14.11 20.64 -23.91
N CYS A 187 -14.53 19.39 -24.15
CA CYS A 187 -14.30 18.28 -23.24
C CYS A 187 -12.80 18.01 -22.98
N TYR A 188 -11.98 18.13 -24.03
CA TYR A 188 -10.53 18.00 -23.91
C TYR A 188 -9.93 19.08 -23.01
N ASN A 189 -10.30 20.34 -23.22
CA ASN A 189 -9.81 21.48 -22.44
C ASN A 189 -10.30 21.44 -20.97
N GLU A 190 -11.49 20.89 -20.73
CA GLU A 190 -12.04 20.66 -19.40
C GLU A 190 -11.42 19.41 -18.73
N GLY A 191 -10.61 18.61 -19.42
CA GLY A 191 -10.05 17.38 -18.89
C GLY A 191 -11.10 16.31 -18.56
N LEU A 192 -12.25 16.30 -19.25
CA LEU A 192 -13.34 15.35 -19.04
C LEU A 192 -13.12 14.08 -19.88
N GLY A 193 -12.17 13.25 -19.46
CA GLY A 193 -11.94 11.93 -20.04
C GLY A 193 -12.78 10.86 -19.35
N LEU A 194 -13.29 9.89 -20.10
CA LEU A 194 -14.07 8.78 -19.57
C LEU A 194 -13.40 7.42 -19.85
N CYS A 195 -13.57 6.49 -18.89
CA CYS A 195 -13.24 5.09 -19.02
C CYS A 195 -14.52 4.27 -18.83
N LEU A 196 -15.10 3.77 -19.93
CA LEU A 196 -16.39 3.09 -19.94
C LEU A 196 -16.25 1.68 -20.50
N GLU A 197 -17.02 0.76 -19.94
CA GLU A 197 -17.27 -0.54 -20.51
C GLU A 197 -18.70 -0.56 -21.07
N TRP A 198 -18.85 -0.89 -22.37
CA TRP A 198 -20.16 -1.12 -22.97
C TRP A 198 -20.47 -2.62 -22.94
N LYS A 199 -21.54 -2.98 -22.25
CA LYS A 199 -22.03 -4.33 -22.15
C LYS A 199 -23.08 -4.63 -23.24
N ARG A 200 -23.13 -5.87 -23.71
CA ARG A 200 -24.08 -6.28 -24.76
C ARG A 200 -25.55 -6.04 -24.39
N SER A 201 -25.88 -6.00 -23.10
CA SER A 201 -27.22 -5.72 -22.59
C SER A 201 -27.67 -4.26 -22.78
N ASP A 202 -26.73 -3.33 -23.00
CA ASP A 202 -27.04 -1.91 -23.10
C ASP A 202 -27.44 -1.56 -24.53
N SER A 203 -28.57 -0.83 -24.67
CA SER A 203 -28.95 -0.27 -25.96
C SER A 203 -28.03 0.89 -26.35
N PHE A 204 -27.90 1.16 -27.66
CA PHE A 204 -27.16 2.32 -28.15
C PHE A 204 -27.68 3.66 -27.55
N LYS A 205 -28.98 3.74 -27.32
CA LYS A 205 -29.57 4.91 -26.71
C LYS A 205 -29.17 5.04 -25.25
N SER A 206 -29.38 4.00 -24.44
CA SER A 206 -29.05 3.99 -23.03
C SER A 206 -27.56 4.30 -22.79
N PHE A 207 -26.68 3.71 -23.58
CA PHE A 207 -25.25 3.96 -23.50
C PHE A 207 -24.90 5.43 -23.87
N SER A 208 -25.50 5.97 -24.95
CA SER A 208 -25.33 7.37 -25.34
C SER A 208 -25.86 8.33 -24.28
N ASP A 209 -27.04 8.05 -23.73
CA ASP A 209 -27.69 8.88 -22.69
C ASP A 209 -26.79 8.91 -21.42
N THR A 210 -26.21 7.78 -21.06
CA THR A 210 -25.25 7.71 -19.95
C THR A 210 -24.06 8.63 -20.19
N ILE A 211 -23.44 8.61 -21.38
CA ILE A 211 -22.30 9.48 -21.70
C ILE A 211 -22.75 10.97 -21.73
N CYS A 212 -23.89 11.26 -22.34
CA CYS A 212 -24.44 12.62 -22.35
C CYS A 212 -24.67 13.17 -20.95
N ALA A 213 -25.15 12.35 -20.01
CA ALA A 213 -25.30 12.74 -18.61
C ALA A 213 -23.96 13.10 -17.95
N HIS A 214 -22.87 12.32 -18.21
CA HIS A 214 -21.54 12.65 -17.67
C HIS A 214 -21.08 14.06 -18.09
N ILE A 215 -21.31 14.45 -19.33
CA ILE A 215 -20.79 15.71 -19.90
C ILE A 215 -21.84 16.82 -19.99
N SER A 216 -23.08 16.60 -19.56
CA SER A 216 -24.23 17.48 -19.78
C SER A 216 -24.33 17.90 -21.24
N ALA A 217 -24.57 16.92 -22.11
CA ALA A 217 -24.72 17.15 -23.54
C ALA A 217 -26.09 16.70 -24.03
N GLU A 218 -26.53 17.36 -25.09
CA GLU A 218 -27.72 16.98 -25.87
C GLU A 218 -27.30 16.68 -27.30
N ILE A 219 -27.87 15.63 -27.90
CA ILE A 219 -27.66 15.26 -29.29
C ILE A 219 -29.02 15.34 -30.00
N PHE A 220 -29.06 16.08 -31.09
CA PHE A 220 -30.27 16.39 -31.79
C PHE A 220 -30.03 16.53 -33.31
N ASP A 221 -31.09 16.43 -34.09
CA ASP A 221 -31.08 16.81 -35.49
C ASP A 221 -31.23 18.33 -35.59
N ASP A 222 -30.23 19.03 -36.11
CA ASP A 222 -30.27 20.50 -36.24
C ASP A 222 -31.33 20.90 -37.23
N ARG A 223 -32.27 21.70 -36.77
CA ARG A 223 -33.45 22.13 -37.54
C ARG A 223 -33.14 23.06 -38.72
N ARG A 224 -31.94 23.67 -38.72
CA ARG A 224 -31.44 24.55 -39.77
C ARG A 224 -30.73 23.79 -40.89
N THR A 225 -29.96 22.76 -40.53
CA THR A 225 -29.09 22.04 -41.46
C THR A 225 -29.55 20.62 -41.77
N GLY A 226 -30.37 20.02 -40.89
CA GLY A 226 -30.77 18.62 -40.97
C GLY A 226 -29.66 17.64 -40.58
N LEU A 227 -28.52 18.13 -40.08
CA LEU A 227 -27.39 17.28 -39.63
C LEU A 227 -27.54 16.89 -38.15
N VAL A 228 -26.98 15.76 -37.79
CA VAL A 228 -26.89 15.34 -36.39
C VAL A 228 -25.86 16.18 -35.69
N SER A 229 -26.27 16.97 -34.71
CA SER A 229 -25.42 17.88 -33.97
C SER A 229 -25.34 17.50 -32.49
N ILE A 230 -24.37 18.04 -31.79
CA ILE A 230 -24.18 17.88 -30.34
C ILE A 230 -24.00 19.27 -29.71
N ARG A 231 -24.55 19.43 -28.52
CA ARG A 231 -24.38 20.66 -27.72
C ARG A 231 -24.07 20.32 -26.29
N LEU A 232 -22.97 20.87 -25.76
CA LEU A 232 -22.69 20.87 -24.35
C LEU A 232 -23.49 21.99 -23.66
N LEU A 233 -24.09 21.68 -22.51
CA LEU A 233 -24.79 22.68 -21.72
C LEU A 233 -23.78 23.45 -20.87
N ARG A 234 -23.37 24.65 -21.35
CA ARG A 234 -22.35 25.49 -20.70
C ARG A 234 -22.83 26.94 -20.71
N ASP A 235 -22.04 27.82 -20.06
CA ASP A 235 -22.25 29.27 -19.95
C ASP A 235 -21.57 30.08 -21.08
N ASP A 236 -21.39 29.48 -22.23
CA ASP A 236 -20.65 29.99 -23.37
C ASP A 236 -21.48 30.90 -24.30
N TYR A 237 -22.36 31.74 -23.73
CA TYR A 237 -23.19 32.67 -24.48
C TYR A 237 -23.28 34.04 -23.80
N ASP A 238 -23.48 35.09 -24.61
CA ASP A 238 -23.85 36.41 -24.11
C ASP A 238 -25.37 36.53 -24.01
N VAL A 239 -25.87 36.77 -22.80
CA VAL A 239 -27.29 36.87 -22.51
C VAL A 239 -27.97 37.93 -23.42
N ASN A 240 -27.30 39.04 -23.73
CA ASN A 240 -27.86 40.13 -24.52
C ASN A 240 -28.02 39.78 -26.00
N GLN A 241 -27.26 38.82 -26.49
CA GLN A 241 -27.31 38.34 -27.88
C GLN A 241 -28.34 37.22 -28.10
N LEU A 242 -28.85 36.63 -27.02
CA LEU A 242 -29.85 35.56 -27.13
C LEU A 242 -31.17 36.06 -27.72
N PRO A 243 -31.87 35.26 -28.55
CA PRO A 243 -33.20 35.56 -29.02
C PRO A 243 -34.14 35.89 -27.85
N LEU A 244 -34.89 37.00 -27.96
CA LEU A 244 -35.89 37.38 -26.98
C LEU A 244 -37.30 37.15 -27.56
N PHE A 245 -38.14 36.45 -26.81
CA PHE A 245 -39.56 36.27 -27.11
C PHE A 245 -40.40 36.94 -26.03
N ASP A 246 -41.15 37.94 -26.40
CA ASP A 246 -42.14 38.64 -25.59
C ASP A 246 -43.47 38.74 -26.33
N GLU A 247 -44.45 39.38 -25.70
CA GLU A 247 -45.80 39.56 -26.29
C GLU A 247 -45.77 40.24 -27.63
N ASP A 248 -44.76 41.07 -27.92
CA ASP A 248 -44.63 41.81 -29.19
C ASP A 248 -43.71 41.10 -30.19
N SER A 249 -42.82 40.16 -29.67
CA SER A 249 -41.80 39.51 -30.46
C SER A 249 -41.94 37.98 -30.55
N GLY A 250 -43.15 37.44 -30.49
CA GLY A 250 -43.46 36.07 -30.84
C GLY A 250 -43.80 35.12 -29.70
N LEU A 251 -43.91 35.58 -28.48
CA LEU A 251 -44.51 34.83 -27.38
C LEU A 251 -46.03 34.91 -27.48
N LEU A 252 -46.67 33.81 -27.85
CA LEU A 252 -48.13 33.76 -28.00
C LEU A 252 -48.83 33.44 -26.68
N GLU A 253 -48.28 32.49 -25.92
CA GLU A 253 -48.87 32.03 -24.67
C GLU A 253 -47.83 31.39 -23.73
N VAL A 254 -48.02 31.56 -22.42
CA VAL A 254 -47.30 30.80 -21.38
C VAL A 254 -48.31 29.84 -20.77
N LEU A 255 -48.17 28.54 -21.08
CA LEU A 255 -49.08 27.49 -20.61
C LEU A 255 -48.78 27.07 -19.18
N GLU A 256 -47.49 26.89 -18.86
CA GLU A 256 -47.00 26.43 -17.57
C GLU A 256 -45.83 27.33 -17.07
N ASP A 257 -45.88 27.71 -15.79
CA ASP A 257 -44.80 28.37 -15.03
C ASP A 257 -44.71 27.69 -13.67
N GLU A 258 -43.94 26.61 -13.59
CA GLU A 258 -43.87 25.76 -12.42
C GLU A 258 -42.51 25.93 -11.73
N ASN A 259 -42.53 25.98 -10.40
CA ASN A 259 -41.32 25.91 -9.59
C ASN A 259 -41.04 24.46 -9.17
N THR A 260 -39.79 24.09 -9.09
CA THR A 260 -39.39 22.81 -8.46
C THR A 260 -39.84 22.80 -7.00
N ALA A 261 -40.53 21.75 -6.57
CA ALA A 261 -40.96 21.60 -5.19
C ALA A 261 -39.78 21.62 -4.22
N ALA A 262 -39.94 22.29 -3.08
CA ALA A 262 -38.85 22.50 -2.13
C ALA A 262 -38.36 21.21 -1.42
N ASP A 263 -39.22 20.22 -1.30
CA ASP A 263 -38.98 18.92 -0.73
C ASP A 263 -38.21 17.95 -1.64
N GLU A 264 -38.13 18.28 -2.93
CA GLU A 264 -37.36 17.53 -3.93
C GLU A 264 -35.90 18.02 -4.09
N ILE A 265 -35.52 19.10 -3.38
CA ILE A 265 -34.18 19.68 -3.50
C ILE A 265 -33.19 18.98 -2.57
N PRO A 266 -32.22 18.23 -3.11
CA PRO A 266 -31.20 17.60 -2.27
C PRO A 266 -30.23 18.63 -1.72
N SER A 267 -29.86 18.50 -0.45
CA SER A 267 -28.78 19.29 0.16
C SER A 267 -27.40 18.61 0.03
N GLU A 268 -27.39 17.34 -0.33
CA GLU A 268 -26.21 16.52 -0.48
C GLU A 268 -26.34 15.59 -1.68
N LEU A 269 -25.31 15.52 -2.51
CA LEU A 269 -25.23 14.60 -3.63
C LEU A 269 -24.03 13.67 -3.46
N ILE A 270 -24.29 12.39 -3.53
CA ILE A 270 -23.25 11.34 -3.53
C ILE A 270 -23.11 10.84 -4.97
N VAL A 271 -21.92 10.97 -5.52
CA VAL A 271 -21.57 10.38 -6.81
C VAL A 271 -20.80 9.09 -6.59
N ARG A 272 -21.32 8.00 -7.15
CA ARG A 272 -20.64 6.71 -7.22
C ARG A 272 -19.95 6.57 -8.56
N TYR A 273 -18.66 6.22 -8.55
CA TYR A 273 -17.83 6.05 -9.74
C TYR A 273 -16.93 4.81 -9.62
N VAL A 274 -16.31 4.39 -10.73
CA VAL A 274 -15.35 3.27 -10.74
C VAL A 274 -13.96 3.81 -11.01
N ASP A 275 -13.05 3.64 -10.06
CA ASP A 275 -11.65 4.02 -10.20
C ASP A 275 -10.98 3.18 -11.31
N ALA A 276 -10.42 3.84 -12.31
CA ALA A 276 -9.90 3.16 -13.49
C ALA A 276 -8.63 2.35 -13.25
N ILE A 277 -7.87 2.65 -12.18
CA ILE A 277 -6.63 1.94 -11.85
C ILE A 277 -6.93 0.68 -11.04
N ASN A 278 -7.82 0.80 -10.05
CA ASN A 278 -8.11 -0.28 -9.12
C ASN A 278 -9.33 -1.12 -9.51
N GLY A 279 -10.21 -0.61 -10.40
CA GLY A 279 -11.48 -1.26 -10.73
C GLY A 279 -12.49 -1.23 -9.57
N GLU A 280 -12.23 -0.45 -8.52
CA GLU A 280 -13.07 -0.40 -7.32
C GLU A 280 -14.15 0.70 -7.45
N SER A 281 -15.35 0.39 -6.95
CA SER A 281 -16.41 1.39 -6.82
C SER A 281 -16.10 2.31 -5.63
N LYS A 282 -16.00 3.61 -5.91
CA LYS A 282 -15.74 4.66 -4.91
C LYS A 282 -16.85 5.71 -4.94
N THR A 283 -16.92 6.54 -3.90
CA THR A 283 -17.90 7.59 -3.78
C THR A 283 -17.25 8.93 -3.49
N VAL A 284 -17.82 9.99 -4.10
CA VAL A 284 -17.48 11.38 -3.77
C VAL A 284 -18.77 12.10 -3.38
N ARG A 285 -18.67 13.04 -2.46
CA ARG A 285 -19.79 13.74 -1.88
C ARG A 285 -19.65 15.26 -2.07
N ALA A 286 -20.72 15.90 -2.56
CA ALA A 286 -20.86 17.35 -2.58
C ALA A 286 -22.00 17.77 -1.64
N VAL A 287 -21.83 18.86 -0.88
CA VAL A 287 -22.80 19.35 0.09
C VAL A 287 -23.08 20.84 -0.12
N ASN A 288 -24.37 21.22 -0.17
CA ASN A 288 -24.80 22.60 -0.13
C ASN A 288 -25.29 22.96 1.28
N ALA A 289 -24.41 23.59 2.07
CA ALA A 289 -24.67 23.93 3.45
C ALA A 289 -25.84 24.95 3.61
N ALA A 290 -26.04 25.83 2.63
CA ALA A 290 -27.11 26.83 2.67
C ALA A 290 -28.49 26.15 2.54
N VAL A 291 -28.60 25.16 1.64
CA VAL A 291 -29.83 24.37 1.47
C VAL A 291 -30.11 23.53 2.71
N ALA A 292 -29.09 22.87 3.26
CA ALA A 292 -29.21 22.07 4.48
C ALA A 292 -29.69 22.92 5.67
N ALA A 293 -29.18 24.13 5.82
CA ALA A 293 -29.61 25.07 6.86
C ALA A 293 -31.04 25.56 6.67
N ARG A 294 -31.41 25.85 5.40
CA ARG A 294 -32.77 26.38 5.05
C ARG A 294 -33.88 25.37 5.35
N TYR A 295 -33.65 24.10 5.05
CA TYR A 295 -34.66 23.04 5.20
C TYR A 295 -34.53 22.22 6.50
N ARG A 296 -33.67 22.63 7.44
CA ARG A 296 -33.45 22.02 8.76
C ARG A 296 -33.15 20.51 8.71
N GLY A 297 -32.52 20.04 7.65
CA GLY A 297 -32.19 18.64 7.48
C GLY A 297 -31.30 18.39 6.28
N ARG A 298 -30.67 17.21 6.23
CA ARG A 298 -29.92 16.75 5.07
C ARG A 298 -30.82 15.84 4.24
N SER A 299 -31.07 16.21 3.01
CA SER A 299 -31.64 15.35 1.98
C SER A 299 -30.50 14.90 1.07
N THR A 300 -30.29 13.59 0.97
CA THR A 300 -29.17 12.99 0.22
C THR A 300 -29.71 12.26 -1.00
N GLU A 301 -29.13 12.53 -2.14
CA GLU A 301 -29.39 11.81 -3.38
C GLU A 301 -28.09 11.12 -3.86
N THR A 302 -28.21 9.92 -4.43
CA THR A 302 -27.07 9.19 -5.01
C THR A 302 -27.21 9.10 -6.52
N VAL A 303 -26.18 9.49 -7.25
CA VAL A 303 -26.08 9.40 -8.72
C VAL A 303 -24.89 8.51 -9.09
N GLU A 304 -25.07 7.69 -10.12
CA GLU A 304 -24.03 6.81 -10.63
C GLU A 304 -23.40 7.36 -11.91
N TYR A 305 -22.07 7.53 -11.88
CA TYR A 305 -21.26 7.91 -13.03
C TYR A 305 -20.16 6.87 -13.28
N PRO A 306 -20.52 5.70 -13.84
CA PRO A 306 -19.61 4.57 -14.00
C PRO A 306 -18.42 4.85 -14.91
N GLY A 307 -18.53 5.87 -15.78
CA GLY A 307 -17.47 6.28 -16.69
C GLY A 307 -16.41 7.20 -16.10
N CYS A 308 -16.64 7.74 -14.90
CA CYS A 308 -15.65 8.59 -14.24
C CYS A 308 -14.44 7.79 -13.79
N PRO A 309 -13.21 8.08 -14.30
CA PRO A 309 -12.02 7.30 -13.96
C PRO A 309 -11.35 7.73 -12.66
N THR A 310 -11.64 8.96 -12.16
CA THR A 310 -10.98 9.54 -10.98
C THR A 310 -11.96 10.24 -10.06
N GLY A 311 -11.59 10.35 -8.76
CA GLY A 311 -12.37 11.09 -7.77
C GLY A 311 -12.45 12.60 -8.08
N GLU A 312 -11.47 13.18 -8.75
CA GLU A 312 -11.48 14.59 -9.15
C GLU A 312 -12.62 14.87 -10.14
N ILE A 313 -12.69 14.07 -11.22
CA ILE A 313 -13.80 14.23 -12.20
C ILE A 313 -15.15 13.98 -11.54
N ALA A 314 -15.26 12.93 -10.72
CA ALA A 314 -16.49 12.63 -10.01
C ALA A 314 -16.91 13.77 -9.06
N GLY A 315 -15.96 14.43 -8.39
CA GLY A 315 -16.20 15.61 -7.56
C GLY A 315 -16.74 16.80 -8.35
N ARG A 316 -16.13 17.10 -9.49
CA ARG A 316 -16.57 18.16 -10.40
C ARG A 316 -17.99 17.91 -10.93
N LEU A 317 -18.34 16.65 -11.23
CA LEU A 317 -19.70 16.29 -11.65
C LEU A 317 -20.70 16.40 -10.50
N ALA A 318 -20.30 15.98 -9.27
CA ALA A 318 -21.13 16.12 -8.09
C ALA A 318 -21.47 17.59 -7.78
N GLU A 319 -20.49 18.48 -7.87
CA GLU A 319 -20.69 19.92 -7.67
C GLU A 319 -21.60 20.53 -8.75
N ARG A 320 -21.37 20.18 -10.03
CA ARG A 320 -22.19 20.62 -11.14
C ARG A 320 -23.65 20.23 -10.93
N ASP A 321 -23.91 18.97 -10.65
CA ASP A 321 -25.27 18.44 -10.54
C ASP A 321 -25.97 18.96 -9.29
N LEU A 322 -25.25 19.07 -8.18
CA LEU A 322 -25.78 19.67 -6.95
C LEU A 322 -26.19 21.13 -7.20
N ARG A 323 -25.35 21.90 -7.92
CA ARG A 323 -25.69 23.28 -8.32
C ARG A 323 -26.97 23.34 -9.13
N ILE A 324 -27.10 22.49 -10.15
CA ILE A 324 -28.31 22.44 -11.00
C ILE A 324 -29.54 22.12 -10.12
N LYS A 325 -29.48 21.09 -9.30
CA LYS A 325 -30.61 20.64 -8.47
C LYS A 325 -30.98 21.63 -7.38
N THR A 326 -30.02 22.34 -6.80
CA THR A 326 -30.26 23.31 -5.71
C THR A 326 -30.65 24.69 -6.19
N SER A 327 -30.56 24.97 -7.50
CA SER A 327 -30.90 26.28 -8.06
C SER A 327 -32.41 26.56 -8.12
N GLY A 328 -33.29 25.57 -7.83
CA GLY A 328 -34.74 25.75 -7.82
C GLY A 328 -35.27 26.23 -9.16
N LEU A 329 -34.81 25.59 -10.24
CA LEU A 329 -35.09 26.03 -11.60
C LEU A 329 -36.58 25.96 -11.92
N LYS A 330 -37.07 27.02 -12.58
CA LYS A 330 -38.41 27.05 -13.09
C LYS A 330 -38.52 26.28 -14.40
N ARG A 331 -39.64 25.59 -14.56
CA ARG A 331 -40.06 24.95 -15.80
C ARG A 331 -41.13 25.82 -16.46
N PHE A 332 -40.91 26.06 -17.73
CA PHE A 332 -41.84 26.82 -18.55
C PHE A 332 -42.35 25.97 -19.71
N LYS A 333 -43.63 26.09 -20.04
CA LYS A 333 -44.17 25.62 -21.30
C LYS A 333 -44.74 26.80 -22.02
N VAL A 334 -44.08 27.17 -23.12
CA VAL A 334 -44.41 28.39 -23.89
C VAL A 334 -44.84 28.04 -25.32
N VAL A 335 -45.78 28.80 -25.82
CA VAL A 335 -46.19 28.73 -27.21
C VAL A 335 -45.61 29.96 -27.94
N LEU A 336 -44.78 29.69 -28.92
CA LEU A 336 -44.09 30.70 -29.72
C LEU A 336 -44.58 30.66 -31.16
N ASP A 337 -44.38 31.76 -31.87
CA ASP A 337 -44.66 31.83 -33.30
C ASP A 337 -43.53 31.24 -34.17
N ARG A 338 -43.62 31.31 -35.50
CA ARG A 338 -42.64 30.72 -36.43
C ARG A 338 -41.22 31.30 -36.34
N ARG A 339 -41.01 32.43 -35.66
CA ARG A 339 -39.67 32.95 -35.38
C ARG A 339 -38.83 31.98 -34.53
N ALA A 340 -39.50 31.10 -33.77
CA ALA A 340 -38.85 30.09 -32.98
C ALA A 340 -38.47 28.79 -33.76
N ARG A 341 -38.73 28.73 -35.07
CA ARG A 341 -38.51 27.50 -35.88
C ARG A 341 -37.06 27.03 -35.90
N ASP A 342 -36.12 27.95 -35.72
CA ASP A 342 -34.67 27.68 -35.78
C ASP A 342 -34.08 27.36 -34.41
N ILE A 343 -34.87 27.34 -33.34
CA ILE A 343 -34.42 26.94 -32.01
C ILE A 343 -34.24 25.42 -31.97
N ASN A 344 -33.08 25.00 -31.53
CA ASN A 344 -32.72 23.59 -31.32
C ASN A 344 -32.80 23.19 -29.84
N ILE A 345 -32.81 21.87 -29.56
CA ILE A 345 -32.76 21.32 -28.20
C ILE A 345 -31.47 21.80 -27.51
N GLY A 346 -31.57 22.17 -26.22
CA GLY A 346 -30.49 22.69 -25.42
C GLY A 346 -30.07 24.13 -25.75
N GLU A 347 -30.68 24.78 -26.73
CA GLU A 347 -30.37 26.16 -27.12
C GLU A 347 -30.94 27.16 -26.11
N PRO A 348 -30.12 28.13 -25.61
CA PRO A 348 -30.60 29.17 -24.71
C PRO A 348 -31.36 30.25 -25.47
N PHE A 349 -32.43 30.74 -24.89
CA PHE A 349 -33.17 31.89 -25.37
C PHE A 349 -33.81 32.64 -24.21
N ARG A 350 -34.28 33.85 -24.41
CA ARG A 350 -34.90 34.68 -23.39
C ARG A 350 -36.42 34.72 -23.60
N ILE A 351 -37.14 34.64 -22.46
CA ILE A 351 -38.58 34.92 -22.42
C ILE A 351 -38.85 36.11 -21.52
N ARG A 352 -39.84 36.92 -21.89
CA ARG A 352 -40.35 38.04 -21.13
C ARG A 352 -41.87 38.08 -21.26
N SER A 353 -42.56 38.13 -20.12
CA SER A 353 -44.01 38.32 -20.11
C SER A 353 -44.41 39.18 -18.94
N LEU A 354 -44.69 40.47 -19.20
CA LEU A 354 -45.08 41.39 -18.14
C LEU A 354 -46.46 41.04 -17.57
N ARG A 355 -47.32 40.41 -18.36
CA ARG A 355 -48.66 39.95 -17.93
C ARG A 355 -48.58 38.84 -16.88
N ARG A 356 -47.52 38.02 -16.92
CA ARG A 356 -47.28 36.93 -16.00
C ARG A 356 -46.25 37.29 -14.90
N GLY A 357 -45.76 38.55 -14.86
CA GLY A 357 -44.75 38.98 -13.92
C GLY A 357 -43.36 38.40 -14.21
N ILE A 358 -43.08 37.95 -15.45
CA ILE A 358 -41.78 37.46 -15.91
C ILE A 358 -41.06 38.65 -16.55
N GLU A 359 -40.13 39.28 -15.81
CA GLU A 359 -39.41 40.46 -16.32
C GLU A 359 -38.44 40.09 -17.45
N GLN A 360 -37.56 39.13 -17.23
CA GLN A 360 -36.72 38.48 -18.23
C GLN A 360 -36.08 37.25 -17.63
N VAL A 361 -36.17 36.12 -18.28
CA VAL A 361 -35.58 34.86 -17.84
C VAL A 361 -34.87 34.20 -19.01
N VAL A 362 -33.66 33.70 -18.81
CA VAL A 362 -32.98 32.83 -19.76
C VAL A 362 -33.45 31.40 -19.53
N VAL A 363 -33.87 30.74 -20.58
CA VAL A 363 -34.34 29.37 -20.58
C VAL A 363 -33.63 28.55 -21.65
N ARG A 364 -33.53 27.26 -21.46
CA ARG A 364 -33.05 26.31 -22.48
C ARG A 364 -34.18 25.47 -23.01
N ALA A 365 -34.22 25.36 -24.31
CA ALA A 365 -35.20 24.54 -24.99
C ALA A 365 -35.01 23.06 -24.64
N GLY A 366 -36.01 22.43 -24.10
CA GLY A 366 -36.09 20.98 -23.91
C GLY A 366 -36.89 20.32 -25.04
N LYS A 367 -38.12 19.89 -24.76
CA LYS A 367 -39.03 19.31 -25.77
C LYS A 367 -39.59 20.39 -26.67
N ILE A 368 -39.51 20.22 -27.99
CA ILE A 368 -40.04 21.11 -29.00
C ILE A 368 -41.14 20.36 -29.76
N GLU A 369 -42.33 20.94 -29.83
CA GLU A 369 -43.49 20.41 -30.56
C GLU A 369 -43.90 21.42 -31.61
N ASP A 370 -43.69 21.05 -32.87
CA ASP A 370 -44.13 21.88 -33.99
C ASP A 370 -45.65 21.75 -34.18
N GLY A 371 -46.28 22.86 -34.46
CA GLY A 371 -47.68 22.86 -34.85
C GLY A 371 -47.91 22.40 -36.30
N THR A 372 -49.12 22.58 -36.78
CA THR A 372 -49.44 22.24 -38.14
C THR A 372 -49.05 23.36 -39.12
N LEU A 373 -49.01 23.08 -40.43
CA LEU A 373 -48.75 24.07 -41.45
C LEU A 373 -49.79 25.21 -41.45
N LEU A 374 -51.00 24.96 -40.94
CA LEU A 374 -52.07 25.95 -40.83
C LEU A 374 -51.96 26.81 -39.58
N ASP A 375 -51.48 26.25 -38.48
CA ASP A 375 -51.45 26.96 -37.20
C ASP A 375 -50.07 27.65 -36.96
N GLY A 376 -48.97 27.03 -37.38
CA GLY A 376 -47.61 27.60 -37.27
C GLY A 376 -47.10 27.88 -35.87
N ARG A 377 -47.79 27.42 -34.82
CA ARG A 377 -47.39 27.55 -33.43
C ARG A 377 -46.29 26.52 -33.10
N ILE A 378 -45.35 26.91 -32.26
CA ILE A 378 -44.29 26.05 -31.77
C ILE A 378 -44.38 26.05 -30.26
N THR A 379 -44.61 24.87 -29.68
CA THR A 379 -44.68 24.71 -28.23
C THR A 379 -43.34 24.22 -27.73
N ILE A 380 -42.70 24.95 -26.82
CA ILE A 380 -41.43 24.60 -26.24
C ILE A 380 -41.61 24.42 -24.74
N THR A 381 -41.26 23.22 -24.26
CA THR A 381 -41.03 22.99 -22.85
C THR A 381 -39.58 23.37 -22.55
N ALA A 382 -39.34 24.37 -21.72
CA ALA A 382 -38.05 24.92 -21.44
C ALA A 382 -37.75 24.91 -19.92
N LEU A 383 -36.51 24.78 -19.57
CA LEU A 383 -36.03 24.89 -18.20
C LEU A 383 -35.25 26.21 -18.04
N GLN A 384 -35.44 26.88 -16.93
CA GLN A 384 -34.61 28.04 -16.58
C GLN A 384 -33.13 27.65 -16.61
N ASP A 385 -32.31 28.48 -17.25
CA ASP A 385 -30.88 28.19 -17.34
C ASP A 385 -30.17 28.53 -16.04
N VAL A 386 -29.46 27.52 -15.46
CA VAL A 386 -28.66 27.68 -14.25
C VAL A 386 -27.47 28.62 -14.47
N PHE A 387 -26.94 28.69 -15.68
CA PHE A 387 -25.77 29.52 -16.01
C PHE A 387 -26.14 31.01 -16.15
N GLY A 388 -27.43 31.32 -16.33
CA GLY A 388 -27.94 32.68 -16.31
C GLY A 388 -28.20 33.23 -14.91
N LEU A 389 -28.01 32.45 -13.84
CA LEU A 389 -28.17 32.85 -12.45
C LEU A 389 -26.85 33.33 -11.83
N PRO A 390 -26.88 34.30 -10.88
CA PRO A 390 -25.67 34.68 -10.13
C PRO A 390 -25.02 33.49 -9.48
N SER A 391 -23.68 33.41 -9.53
CA SER A 391 -22.93 32.35 -8.87
C SER A 391 -23.05 32.47 -7.35
N SER A 392 -23.66 31.49 -6.71
CA SER A 392 -23.53 31.33 -5.26
C SER A 392 -22.19 30.67 -4.96
N SER A 393 -21.48 31.13 -3.92
CA SER A 393 -20.24 30.52 -3.49
C SER A 393 -20.54 29.14 -2.89
N TYR A 394 -20.14 28.08 -3.58
CA TYR A 394 -20.10 26.72 -3.03
C TYR A 394 -18.75 26.51 -2.38
N VAL A 395 -18.76 26.05 -1.15
CA VAL A 395 -17.55 25.48 -0.54
C VAL A 395 -17.56 24.02 -0.98
N ALA A 396 -16.73 23.70 -1.98
CA ALA A 396 -16.42 22.33 -2.29
C ALA A 396 -15.84 21.67 -1.05
N VAL A 397 -16.44 20.58 -0.59
CA VAL A 397 -15.74 19.71 0.35
C VAL A 397 -14.62 19.08 -0.48
N PRO A 398 -13.33 19.36 -0.17
CA PRO A 398 -12.25 18.73 -0.91
C PRO A 398 -12.49 17.21 -0.89
N PRO A 399 -12.23 16.50 -1.99
CA PRO A 399 -12.24 15.05 -1.97
C PRO A 399 -11.41 14.65 -0.75
N SER A 400 -11.94 13.71 0.04
CA SER A 400 -11.19 13.23 1.19
C SER A 400 -9.81 12.87 0.67
N GLY A 401 -8.77 13.55 1.13
CA GLY A 401 -7.39 13.30 0.73
C GLY A 401 -6.88 11.95 1.25
N TRP A 402 -7.81 11.02 1.47
CA TRP A 402 -7.50 9.66 1.84
C TRP A 402 -6.91 8.95 0.62
N VAL A 403 -5.60 8.86 0.61
CA VAL A 403 -4.85 7.95 -0.24
C VAL A 403 -4.84 6.62 0.49
N PRO A 404 -5.23 5.51 -0.16
CA PRO A 404 -5.05 4.19 0.44
C PRO A 404 -3.60 4.06 0.90
N PRO A 405 -3.34 3.60 2.14
CA PRO A 405 -1.97 3.43 2.60
C PRO A 405 -1.23 2.50 1.63
N ASP A 406 0.00 2.88 1.28
CA ASP A 406 0.88 2.03 0.49
C ASP A 406 1.15 0.74 1.27
N ARG A 407 0.73 -0.39 0.71
CA ARG A 407 0.87 -1.72 1.29
C ARG A 407 1.99 -2.53 0.65
N THR A 408 2.75 -1.91 -0.23
CA THR A 408 3.91 -2.56 -0.86
C THR A 408 4.91 -2.96 0.22
N PRO A 409 5.38 -4.22 0.25
CA PRO A 409 6.38 -4.65 1.23
C PRO A 409 7.66 -3.82 1.12
N ALA A 410 8.07 -3.18 2.21
CA ALA A 410 9.27 -2.34 2.28
C ALA A 410 10.44 -3.09 2.93
N PRO A 411 11.70 -2.83 2.53
CA PRO A 411 12.88 -3.38 3.18
C PRO A 411 12.99 -2.97 4.65
N ILE A 412 13.44 -3.88 5.50
CA ILE A 412 13.61 -3.66 6.94
C ILE A 412 14.92 -2.91 7.19
N THR A 413 14.84 -1.68 7.67
CA THR A 413 16.02 -0.86 7.98
C THR A 413 16.64 -1.23 9.32
N HIS A 414 15.79 -1.46 10.34
CA HIS A 414 16.24 -1.76 11.69
C HIS A 414 16.00 -3.23 12.00
N ARG A 415 17.07 -4.01 11.98
CA ARG A 415 17.09 -5.43 12.23
C ARG A 415 18.43 -5.86 12.82
N ARG A 416 18.45 -6.98 13.51
CA ARG A 416 19.65 -7.53 14.11
C ARG A 416 19.59 -9.04 14.19
N LEU A 417 20.70 -9.72 13.92
CA LEU A 417 20.90 -11.13 14.23
C LEU A 417 21.49 -11.28 15.63
N LEU A 418 21.09 -12.32 16.32
CA LEU A 418 21.49 -12.66 17.69
C LEU A 418 21.85 -14.13 17.75
N GLU A 419 22.83 -14.46 18.58
CA GLU A 419 23.02 -15.83 19.02
C GLU A 419 22.27 -16.04 20.35
N VAL A 420 21.44 -17.08 20.41
CA VAL A 420 20.57 -17.37 21.55
C VAL A 420 21.39 -17.66 22.81
N PRO A 421 21.23 -16.90 23.92
CA PRO A 421 21.87 -17.17 25.18
C PRO A 421 21.26 -18.38 25.90
N TYR A 422 21.95 -18.93 26.89
CA TYR A 422 21.48 -20.10 27.67
C TYR A 422 20.09 -19.82 28.32
N MET A 423 19.90 -18.65 28.88
CA MET A 423 18.64 -18.28 29.54
C MET A 423 17.43 -18.37 28.57
N ASP A 424 17.56 -17.86 27.35
CA ASP A 424 16.50 -17.92 26.35
C ASP A 424 16.25 -19.34 25.84
N LEU A 425 17.32 -20.17 25.77
CA LEU A 425 17.21 -21.57 25.42
C LEU A 425 16.49 -22.36 26.54
N ALA A 426 16.81 -22.07 27.81
CA ALA A 426 16.20 -22.67 28.98
C ALA A 426 14.71 -22.34 29.10
N ALA A 427 14.29 -21.16 28.66
CA ALA A 427 12.87 -20.77 28.59
C ALA A 427 12.06 -21.54 27.52
N ARG A 428 12.76 -22.12 26.51
CA ARG A 428 12.12 -22.80 25.37
C ARG A 428 12.16 -24.33 25.47
N LEU A 429 13.18 -24.88 26.12
CA LEU A 429 13.39 -26.31 26.24
C LEU A 429 13.02 -26.80 27.67
N ASP A 430 12.41 -27.95 27.76
CA ASP A 430 12.20 -28.61 29.05
C ASP A 430 13.56 -29.06 29.64
N PRO A 431 13.69 -29.14 30.98
CA PRO A 431 14.95 -29.44 31.65
C PRO A 431 15.68 -30.71 31.18
N PRO A 432 15.01 -31.84 30.90
CA PRO A 432 15.66 -33.03 30.37
C PRO A 432 16.32 -32.82 29.00
N ASN A 433 15.66 -32.11 28.09
CA ASN A 433 16.19 -31.81 26.76
C ASN A 433 17.29 -30.75 26.83
N LEU A 434 17.15 -29.76 27.69
CA LEU A 434 18.17 -28.74 27.93
C LEU A 434 19.49 -29.37 28.43
N ALA A 435 19.42 -30.39 29.32
CA ALA A 435 20.58 -31.11 29.83
C ALA A 435 21.33 -31.96 28.78
N LEU A 436 20.66 -32.28 27.66
CA LEU A 436 21.23 -33.03 26.54
C LEU A 436 21.84 -32.14 25.46
N VAL A 437 21.74 -30.83 25.60
CA VAL A 437 22.29 -29.90 24.61
C VAL A 437 23.79 -29.96 24.60
N ASP A 438 24.35 -30.17 23.41
CA ASP A 438 25.81 -30.17 23.21
C ASP A 438 26.38 -28.78 23.56
N PRO A 439 27.39 -28.65 24.40
CA PRO A 439 28.04 -27.37 24.73
C PRO A 439 28.53 -26.57 23.50
N SER A 440 28.85 -27.24 22.40
CA SER A 440 29.27 -26.60 21.14
C SER A 440 28.12 -26.21 20.23
N ALA A 441 26.88 -26.54 20.58
CA ALA A 441 25.69 -26.15 19.79
C ALA A 441 25.39 -24.68 19.95
N ALA A 442 24.83 -24.07 18.90
CA ALA A 442 24.47 -22.67 18.84
C ALA A 442 23.20 -22.46 18.01
N TRP A 443 22.40 -21.44 18.31
CA TRP A 443 21.18 -21.12 17.63
C TRP A 443 21.19 -19.68 17.17
N LEU A 444 20.68 -19.47 15.96
CA LEU A 444 20.46 -18.14 15.40
C LEU A 444 19.07 -17.61 15.79
N ALA A 445 19.00 -16.34 16.14
CA ALA A 445 17.75 -15.60 16.26
C ALA A 445 17.86 -14.24 15.58
N SER A 446 16.73 -13.64 15.32
CA SER A 446 16.62 -12.31 14.72
C SER A 446 15.58 -11.46 15.42
N VAL A 447 15.79 -10.14 15.42
CA VAL A 447 14.83 -9.13 15.84
C VAL A 447 14.73 -8.06 14.78
N ALA A 448 13.54 -7.48 14.60
CA ALA A 448 13.32 -6.46 13.60
C ALA A 448 12.22 -5.48 14.03
N VAL A 449 12.30 -4.25 13.55
CA VAL A 449 11.25 -3.22 13.70
C VAL A 449 10.50 -3.10 12.38
N ALA A 450 9.17 -2.95 12.45
CA ALA A 450 8.33 -2.74 11.29
C ALA A 450 8.80 -1.53 10.45
N PRO A 451 8.99 -1.68 9.14
CA PRO A 451 9.38 -0.56 8.29
C PRO A 451 8.27 0.49 8.13
N ASN A 452 7.00 0.09 8.25
CA ASN A 452 5.83 0.96 8.23
C ASN A 452 4.62 0.28 8.91
N ASP A 453 3.54 1.02 9.10
CA ASP A 453 2.32 0.54 9.78
C ASP A 453 1.53 -0.53 9.00
N GLN A 454 1.87 -0.77 7.73
CA GLN A 454 1.23 -1.79 6.89
C GLN A 454 1.95 -3.14 6.93
N SER A 455 3.11 -3.18 7.55
CA SER A 455 3.93 -4.37 7.72
C SER A 455 3.36 -5.23 8.85
N ARG A 456 2.97 -6.47 8.53
CA ARG A 456 2.31 -7.38 9.49
C ARG A 456 3.28 -8.26 10.25
N SER A 457 4.27 -8.78 9.55
CA SER A 457 5.29 -9.72 10.06
C SER A 457 6.48 -9.74 9.11
N TYR A 458 7.48 -10.53 9.43
CA TYR A 458 8.57 -10.84 8.49
C TYR A 458 8.86 -12.33 8.42
N MET A 459 9.37 -12.79 7.28
CA MET A 459 9.92 -14.14 7.11
C MET A 459 11.42 -14.09 7.37
N LEU A 460 11.91 -14.88 8.35
CA LEU A 460 13.32 -15.15 8.52
C LEU A 460 13.73 -16.19 7.47
N THR A 461 14.70 -15.85 6.63
CA THR A 461 15.34 -16.79 5.71
C THR A 461 16.79 -16.94 6.06
N THR A 462 17.31 -18.17 6.11
CA THR A 462 18.64 -18.46 6.58
C THR A 462 19.46 -19.25 5.56
N ARG A 463 20.78 -19.13 5.69
CA ARG A 463 21.76 -19.86 4.88
C ARG A 463 23.04 -20.05 5.68
N VAL A 464 23.65 -21.23 5.58
CA VAL A 464 24.97 -21.51 6.14
C VAL A 464 26.06 -21.03 5.19
N GLY A 465 27.00 -20.25 5.69
CA GLY A 465 28.11 -19.72 4.90
C GLY A 465 27.75 -18.60 3.92
N GLY A 466 28.66 -18.35 2.98
CA GLY A 466 28.56 -17.25 2.01
C GLY A 466 27.88 -17.60 0.68
N SER A 467 27.59 -18.87 0.39
CA SER A 467 27.06 -19.35 -0.90
C SER A 467 25.90 -20.32 -0.72
N GLY A 468 25.06 -20.48 -1.76
CA GLY A 468 23.84 -21.29 -1.74
C GLY A 468 22.58 -20.46 -1.64
N GLU A 469 21.43 -21.11 -1.70
CA GLU A 469 20.11 -20.47 -1.60
C GLU A 469 19.74 -20.17 -0.15
N PHE A 470 18.95 -19.11 0.06
CA PHE A 470 18.32 -18.84 1.33
C PHE A 470 17.06 -19.71 1.48
N ILE A 471 16.90 -20.32 2.63
CA ILE A 471 15.77 -21.20 2.96
C ILE A 471 14.82 -20.44 3.89
N ASP A 472 13.55 -20.41 3.56
CA ASP A 472 12.51 -19.85 4.44
C ASP A 472 12.46 -20.69 5.74
N SER A 473 12.62 -20.03 6.87
CA SER A 473 12.73 -20.72 8.17
C SER A 473 11.47 -20.50 9.02
N LYS A 474 11.22 -19.26 9.45
CA LYS A 474 10.11 -18.95 10.36
C LYS A 474 9.57 -17.55 10.18
N THR A 475 8.25 -17.40 10.29
CA THR A 475 7.63 -16.07 10.35
C THR A 475 7.79 -15.48 11.74
N GLY A 476 8.18 -14.22 11.82
CA GLY A 476 8.41 -13.49 13.05
C GLY A 476 7.55 -12.23 13.15
N ASP A 477 7.25 -11.88 14.41
CA ASP A 477 6.59 -10.63 14.75
C ASP A 477 7.61 -9.51 14.97
N TRP A 478 7.13 -8.27 14.98
CA TRP A 478 7.98 -7.11 15.17
C TRP A 478 8.38 -6.92 16.62
N CYS A 479 9.65 -6.61 16.85
CA CYS A 479 10.20 -6.39 18.18
C CYS A 479 9.90 -4.96 18.66
N PRO A 480 9.28 -4.77 19.84
CA PRO A 480 9.19 -3.45 20.46
C PRO A 480 10.57 -2.85 20.65
N SER A 481 10.70 -1.55 20.40
CA SER A 481 12.01 -0.90 20.43
C SER A 481 11.91 0.61 20.70
N GLY A 482 13.06 1.21 20.99
CA GLY A 482 13.23 2.64 21.10
C GLY A 482 14.68 3.04 21.04
N LEU A 483 14.99 4.32 21.23
CA LEU A 483 16.34 4.86 21.22
C LEU A 483 16.65 5.48 22.58
N LEU A 484 17.85 5.28 23.10
CA LEU A 484 18.33 6.05 24.26
C LEU A 484 18.40 7.55 23.89
N THR A 485 17.75 8.39 24.66
CA THR A 485 17.81 9.84 24.44
C THR A 485 19.12 10.46 24.93
N LEU A 486 19.73 9.86 25.94
CA LEU A 486 20.99 10.30 26.56
C LEU A 486 21.98 9.13 26.63
N ALA A 487 23.26 9.46 26.61
CA ALA A 487 24.29 8.47 26.87
C ALA A 487 24.23 8.01 28.35
N ILE A 488 24.50 6.75 28.60
CA ILE A 488 24.53 6.15 29.95
C ILE A 488 25.88 5.48 30.21
N ASP A 489 26.33 5.59 31.44
CA ASP A 489 27.54 4.91 31.92
C ASP A 489 27.22 3.46 32.36
N LYS A 490 28.22 2.78 32.91
CA LYS A 490 28.11 1.39 33.36
C LYS A 490 27.23 1.19 34.61
N GLN A 491 26.89 2.25 35.32
CA GLN A 491 26.15 2.20 36.61
C GLN A 491 24.72 2.77 36.50
N ALA A 492 24.44 3.53 35.46
CA ALA A 492 23.12 4.11 35.29
C ALA A 492 22.04 3.05 35.14
N THR A 493 20.99 3.14 35.97
CA THR A 493 19.83 2.24 35.98
C THR A 493 18.55 2.92 35.53
N SER A 494 18.54 4.25 35.41
CA SER A 494 17.38 5.01 34.89
C SER A 494 17.71 5.52 33.48
N ILE A 495 16.83 5.25 32.56
CA ILE A 495 16.98 5.63 31.15
C ILE A 495 15.72 6.30 30.64
N LEU A 496 15.87 7.10 29.58
CA LEU A 496 14.76 7.71 28.86
C LEU A 496 14.79 7.22 27.41
N ILE A 497 13.65 6.68 26.97
CA ILE A 497 13.47 6.06 25.65
C ILE A 497 12.74 7.06 24.74
N GLY A 498 13.39 7.43 23.65
CA GLY A 498 12.81 8.22 22.57
C GLY A 498 12.43 7.36 21.37
N SER A 499 11.65 7.92 20.45
CA SER A 499 11.16 7.24 19.23
C SER A 499 10.63 5.82 19.53
N PRO A 500 9.68 5.68 20.47
CA PRO A 500 9.20 4.38 20.90
C PRO A 500 8.35 3.69 19.83
N SER A 501 8.45 2.37 19.77
CA SER A 501 7.59 1.49 18.99
C SER A 501 7.07 0.39 19.90
N TRP A 502 5.75 0.32 20.11
CA TRP A 502 5.02 -0.71 20.87
C TRP A 502 5.52 -0.93 22.31
N LEU A 503 5.86 0.13 23.04
CA LEU A 503 6.28 0.00 24.43
C LEU A 503 5.13 -0.43 25.38
N ASP A 504 3.92 -0.27 24.96
CA ASP A 504 2.70 -0.65 25.70
C ASP A 504 2.52 -2.16 25.89
N ILE A 505 3.17 -2.96 25.07
CA ILE A 505 3.16 -4.43 25.18
C ILE A 505 4.37 -5.00 25.92
N VAL A 506 5.32 -4.16 26.36
CA VAL A 506 6.51 -4.61 27.08
C VAL A 506 6.17 -4.89 28.54
N GLU A 507 6.47 -6.09 29.00
CA GLU A 507 6.22 -6.51 30.38
C GLU A 507 7.39 -6.17 31.31
N VAL A 508 7.06 -5.76 32.54
CA VAL A 508 8.05 -5.58 33.62
C VAL A 508 8.57 -6.96 34.04
N GLY A 509 9.88 -7.08 34.22
CA GLY A 509 10.59 -8.35 34.45
C GLY A 509 11.14 -8.98 33.18
N SER A 510 10.69 -8.56 31.97
CA SER A 510 11.24 -9.02 30.71
C SER A 510 12.65 -8.48 30.46
N VAL A 511 13.34 -9.04 29.48
CA VAL A 511 14.71 -8.61 29.10
C VAL A 511 14.69 -7.81 27.80
N ALA A 512 15.65 -6.89 27.73
CA ALA A 512 15.91 -6.12 26.53
C ALA A 512 17.42 -6.15 26.22
N LEU A 513 17.76 -5.81 24.98
CA LEU A 513 19.14 -5.71 24.52
C LEU A 513 19.47 -4.27 24.16
N ILE A 514 20.53 -3.70 24.75
CA ILE A 514 21.10 -2.41 24.37
C ILE A 514 22.52 -2.69 23.86
N ASN A 515 22.76 -2.47 22.56
CA ASN A 515 23.96 -2.98 21.91
C ASN A 515 24.17 -4.48 22.25
N ASP A 516 25.22 -4.84 22.97
CA ASP A 516 25.52 -6.25 23.35
C ASP A 516 25.21 -6.54 24.83
N GLU A 517 24.59 -5.64 25.57
CA GLU A 517 24.23 -5.80 26.97
C GLU A 517 22.76 -6.22 27.12
N VAL A 518 22.53 -7.34 27.81
CA VAL A 518 21.19 -7.76 28.24
C VAL A 518 20.84 -7.03 29.54
N VAL A 519 19.71 -6.35 29.52
CA VAL A 519 19.17 -5.63 30.68
C VAL A 519 17.77 -6.17 31.01
N ARG A 520 17.40 -6.17 32.30
CA ARG A 520 16.03 -6.49 32.73
C ARG A 520 15.25 -5.20 32.94
N ILE A 521 13.99 -5.21 32.57
CA ILE A 521 13.06 -4.07 32.74
C ILE A 521 12.44 -4.15 34.13
N ASP A 522 12.85 -3.26 35.05
CA ASP A 522 12.32 -3.23 36.41
C ASP A 522 11.10 -2.28 36.56
N ALA A 523 11.04 -1.25 35.73
CA ALA A 523 9.86 -0.38 35.59
C ALA A 523 9.87 0.29 34.23
N LEU A 524 8.69 0.47 33.64
CA LEU A 524 8.50 1.14 32.36
C LEU A 524 7.22 1.97 32.38
N ASN A 525 7.32 3.23 31.96
CA ASN A 525 6.16 4.07 31.65
C ASN A 525 6.11 4.31 30.12
N PRO A 526 5.21 3.61 29.39
CA PRO A 526 5.14 3.74 27.93
C PRO A 526 4.79 5.15 27.46
N ALA A 527 4.03 5.91 28.24
CA ALA A 527 3.58 7.25 27.84
C ALA A 527 4.71 8.30 27.92
N THR A 528 5.65 8.16 28.85
CA THR A 528 6.77 9.09 29.02
C THR A 528 8.09 8.56 28.49
N GLY A 529 8.19 7.25 28.22
CA GLY A 529 9.43 6.58 27.85
C GLY A 529 10.45 6.45 29.00
N THR A 530 10.05 6.75 30.25
CA THR A 530 10.93 6.53 31.41
C THR A 530 11.00 5.05 31.76
N CYS A 531 12.21 4.53 31.92
CA CYS A 531 12.44 3.13 32.19
C CYS A 531 13.53 2.95 33.24
N THR A 532 13.31 2.04 34.18
CA THR A 532 14.33 1.58 35.14
C THR A 532 14.80 0.19 34.71
N ILE A 533 16.09 -0.02 34.67
CA ILE A 533 16.70 -1.27 34.18
C ILE A 533 17.67 -1.85 35.22
N ALA A 534 17.69 -3.17 35.30
CA ALA A 534 18.80 -3.92 35.89
C ALA A 534 19.87 -4.16 34.82
N ARG A 535 21.14 -3.98 35.20
CA ARG A 535 22.28 -3.98 34.26
C ARG A 535 22.96 -5.32 34.16
N ALA A 536 23.45 -5.63 32.96
CA ALA A 536 24.32 -6.80 32.70
C ALA A 536 23.75 -8.10 33.24
N CYS A 537 22.58 -8.44 32.77
CA CYS A 537 21.91 -9.70 33.09
C CYS A 537 22.46 -10.84 32.22
N ALA A 538 22.20 -12.08 32.64
CA ALA A 538 22.62 -13.29 31.97
C ALA A 538 24.15 -13.34 31.72
N ASP A 539 24.55 -13.51 30.48
CA ASP A 539 25.95 -13.70 30.04
C ASP A 539 26.66 -12.40 29.64
N THR A 540 26.13 -11.23 30.05
CA THR A 540 26.69 -9.93 29.67
C THR A 540 27.33 -9.17 30.83
N VAL A 541 28.10 -8.13 30.50
CA VAL A 541 28.73 -7.22 31.44
C VAL A 541 28.29 -5.78 31.21
N PRO A 542 28.30 -4.89 32.22
CA PRO A 542 27.89 -3.50 32.06
C PRO A 542 28.73 -2.74 31.03
N GLN A 543 28.07 -2.07 30.10
CA GLN A 543 28.71 -1.30 29.03
C GLN A 543 28.28 0.17 29.12
N GLN A 544 29.05 1.06 28.49
CA GLN A 544 28.63 2.43 28.20
C GLN A 544 27.83 2.42 26.92
N HIS A 545 26.70 3.13 26.92
CA HIS A 545 25.87 3.24 25.73
C HIS A 545 25.73 4.70 25.32
N ALA A 546 25.96 5.00 24.05
CA ALA A 546 25.80 6.34 23.49
C ALA A 546 24.32 6.72 23.36
N ALA A 547 24.02 8.02 23.36
CA ALA A 547 22.74 8.51 22.93
C ALA A 547 22.44 8.02 21.51
N GLY A 548 21.18 7.65 21.24
CA GLY A 548 20.75 7.05 19.97
C GLY A 548 20.98 5.54 19.88
N SER A 549 21.59 4.87 20.88
CA SER A 549 21.65 3.40 20.92
C SER A 549 20.24 2.84 20.98
N ARG A 550 19.97 1.82 20.14
CA ARG A 550 18.66 1.16 20.07
C ARG A 550 18.50 0.15 21.20
N ILE A 551 17.32 0.16 21.80
CA ILE A 551 16.85 -0.84 22.76
C ILE A 551 15.91 -1.78 22.03
N TRP A 552 16.14 -3.09 22.20
CA TRP A 552 15.32 -4.16 21.67
C TRP A 552 14.67 -4.94 22.81
N PHE A 553 13.36 -4.87 22.96
CA PHE A 553 12.61 -5.63 23.95
C PHE A 553 12.29 -7.00 23.38
N TYR A 554 13.25 -7.90 23.42
CA TYR A 554 13.28 -9.08 22.57
C TYR A 554 12.72 -10.36 23.21
N SER A 555 12.43 -10.39 24.51
CA SER A 555 12.07 -11.62 25.27
C SER A 555 11.18 -12.59 24.49
N ASP A 556 10.03 -12.13 24.01
CA ASP A 556 9.07 -12.94 23.26
C ASP A 556 9.06 -12.68 21.75
N ASN A 557 9.90 -11.74 21.30
CA ASN A 557 9.92 -11.24 19.94
C ASN A 557 11.20 -11.60 19.15
N ALA A 558 12.10 -12.37 19.74
CA ALA A 558 13.25 -12.93 19.03
C ALA A 558 12.84 -14.21 18.30
N VAL A 559 13.01 -14.20 16.97
CA VAL A 559 12.62 -15.30 16.09
C VAL A 559 13.82 -16.14 15.75
N SER A 560 13.81 -17.41 16.16
CA SER A 560 14.84 -18.41 15.84
C SER A 560 14.34 -19.32 14.73
N ASP A 561 15.27 -19.83 13.92
CA ASP A 561 15.00 -20.91 12.96
C ASP A 561 14.88 -22.29 13.63
N ASP A 562 15.07 -22.35 14.95
CA ASP A 562 15.02 -23.55 15.80
C ASP A 562 15.99 -24.66 15.36
N VAL A 563 17.02 -24.31 14.57
CA VAL A 563 18.06 -25.25 14.10
C VAL A 563 19.31 -25.13 14.96
N ALA A 564 19.82 -26.26 15.43
CA ALA A 564 21.09 -26.34 16.13
C ALA A 564 22.26 -26.36 15.12
N TYR A 565 23.16 -25.40 15.25
CA TYR A 565 24.39 -25.29 14.47
C TYR A 565 25.63 -25.57 15.36
N SER A 566 26.72 -25.88 14.75
CA SER A 566 27.98 -26.00 15.49
C SER A 566 28.62 -24.63 15.74
N MET A 567 29.30 -24.47 16.85
CA MET A 567 30.14 -23.29 17.14
C MET A 567 31.09 -23.00 15.97
N ASN A 568 31.37 -21.74 15.71
CA ASN A 568 32.16 -21.22 14.59
C ASN A 568 31.46 -21.28 13.20
N THR A 569 30.23 -21.76 13.13
CA THR A 569 29.44 -21.65 11.90
C THR A 569 29.09 -20.19 11.62
N THR A 570 29.32 -19.71 10.39
CA THR A 570 28.86 -18.41 9.94
C THR A 570 27.50 -18.57 9.30
N MET A 571 26.50 -17.88 9.86
CA MET A 571 25.15 -17.83 9.33
C MET A 571 24.94 -16.54 8.55
N ALA A 572 24.20 -16.62 7.45
CA ALA A 572 23.69 -15.47 6.74
C ALA A 572 22.16 -15.51 6.76
N ALA A 573 21.51 -14.37 6.95
CA ALA A 573 20.06 -14.28 6.97
C ALA A 573 19.55 -13.07 6.21
N LYS A 574 18.33 -13.18 5.69
CA LYS A 574 17.51 -12.09 5.17
C LYS A 574 16.18 -12.08 5.90
N LEU A 575 15.65 -10.91 6.14
CA LEU A 575 14.33 -10.71 6.73
C LEU A 575 13.41 -10.08 5.69
N LEU A 576 12.35 -10.79 5.32
CA LEU A 576 11.43 -10.42 4.23
C LEU A 576 10.12 -9.94 4.81
N THR A 577 9.80 -8.66 4.67
CA THR A 577 8.55 -8.05 5.16
C THR A 577 7.34 -8.70 4.51
N ASN A 578 6.31 -9.02 5.31
CA ASN A 578 5.00 -9.46 4.86
C ASN A 578 3.96 -8.36 5.06
N THR A 579 3.19 -8.07 4.02
CA THR A 579 2.05 -7.14 4.04
C THR A 579 0.80 -7.85 3.53
N SER A 580 -0.32 -7.13 3.41
CA SER A 580 -1.52 -7.67 2.77
C SER A 580 -1.37 -7.87 1.25
N GLU A 581 -0.37 -7.25 0.62
CA GLU A 581 -0.10 -7.38 -0.82
C GLU A 581 0.91 -8.47 -1.15
N GLY A 582 1.63 -8.99 -0.15
CA GLY A 582 2.58 -10.08 -0.34
C GLY A 582 3.81 -9.97 0.53
N GLN A 583 4.85 -10.67 0.13
CA GLN A 583 6.17 -10.71 0.76
C GLN A 583 7.18 -9.88 -0.04
N LEU A 584 8.13 -9.24 0.65
CA LEU A 584 9.24 -8.52 0.03
C LEU A 584 10.05 -9.45 -0.89
N ASP A 585 10.38 -8.97 -2.07
CA ASP A 585 11.29 -9.67 -2.97
C ASP A 585 12.65 -9.89 -2.27
N PRO A 586 13.16 -11.13 -2.22
CA PRO A 586 14.44 -11.43 -1.57
C PRO A 586 15.64 -10.64 -2.10
N SER A 587 15.59 -10.15 -3.36
CA SER A 587 16.65 -9.32 -3.93
C SER A 587 16.75 -7.94 -3.31
N LEU A 588 15.64 -7.42 -2.75
CA LEU A 588 15.56 -6.11 -2.09
C LEU A 588 15.93 -6.17 -0.60
N ALA A 589 16.01 -7.36 -0.01
CA ALA A 589 16.38 -7.54 1.37
C ALA A 589 17.90 -7.58 1.52
N ALA A 590 18.43 -6.83 2.47
CA ALA A 590 19.84 -6.88 2.80
C ALA A 590 20.21 -8.21 3.48
N VAL A 591 21.46 -8.64 3.31
CA VAL A 591 22.02 -9.84 3.94
C VAL A 591 22.77 -9.41 5.19
N ASP A 592 22.41 -10.00 6.32
CA ASP A 592 23.17 -9.90 7.57
C ASP A 592 23.88 -11.21 7.84
N SER A 593 25.04 -11.15 8.48
CA SER A 593 25.84 -12.33 8.81
C SER A 593 26.26 -12.33 10.27
N LEU A 594 26.26 -13.50 10.90
CA LEU A 594 26.69 -13.72 12.28
C LEU A 594 27.49 -14.99 12.36
N GLN A 595 28.68 -14.92 12.97
CA GLN A 595 29.44 -16.11 13.36
C GLN A 595 28.99 -16.56 14.75
N LEU A 596 28.46 -17.77 14.83
CA LEU A 596 28.01 -18.37 16.08
C LEU A 596 29.23 -18.81 16.93
N GLN A 597 29.21 -18.48 18.20
CA GLN A 597 30.35 -18.68 19.11
C GLN A 597 30.10 -19.72 20.19
N GLY A 598 28.98 -20.44 20.15
CA GLY A 598 28.59 -21.39 21.21
C GLY A 598 28.16 -20.67 22.49
N ARG A 599 27.45 -19.55 22.36
CA ARG A 599 27.09 -18.66 23.46
C ARG A 599 26.43 -19.37 24.63
N GLN A 600 25.50 -20.30 24.37
CA GLN A 600 24.75 -21.02 25.38
C GLN A 600 25.65 -21.96 26.23
N GLY A 601 26.78 -22.46 25.69
CA GLY A 601 27.72 -23.37 26.38
C GLY A 601 28.71 -22.65 27.27
N ARG A 602 28.87 -21.34 27.15
CA ARG A 602 29.86 -20.53 27.86
C ARG A 602 29.43 -20.21 29.28
N PRO A 603 30.39 -20.19 30.27
CA PRO A 603 30.06 -19.73 31.62
C PRO A 603 29.65 -18.26 31.61
N TYR A 604 28.77 -17.86 32.54
CA TYR A 604 28.44 -16.47 32.72
C TYR A 604 29.63 -15.67 33.28
N PRO A 605 29.82 -14.39 32.89
CA PRO A 605 30.84 -13.54 33.48
C PRO A 605 30.47 -13.25 34.95
N PRO A 606 31.47 -13.04 35.83
CA PRO A 606 31.22 -12.78 37.25
C PRO A 606 30.45 -11.47 37.45
N GLY A 607 29.67 -11.41 38.51
CA GLY A 607 28.97 -10.17 38.94
C GLY A 607 29.82 -9.35 39.91
N GLN A 608 29.30 -8.21 40.37
CA GLN A 608 29.91 -7.33 41.40
C GLN A 608 31.42 -7.04 41.18
N PHE A 609 31.77 -6.77 39.94
CA PHE A 609 33.17 -6.43 39.61
C PHE A 609 33.60 -5.14 40.29
N GLN A 610 34.53 -5.28 41.26
CA GLN A 610 35.08 -4.17 42.03
C GLN A 610 36.62 -4.17 41.98
N ILE A 611 37.19 -2.98 42.02
CA ILE A 611 38.63 -2.73 42.07
C ILE A 611 38.89 -1.85 43.29
N GLY A 612 39.72 -2.36 44.23
CA GLY A 612 39.94 -1.68 45.50
C GLY A 612 38.64 -1.46 46.32
N GLY A 613 37.65 -2.38 46.16
CA GLY A 613 36.35 -2.28 46.83
C GLY A 613 35.40 -1.26 46.22
N GLN A 614 35.72 -0.69 45.08
CA GLN A 614 34.91 0.33 44.39
C GLN A 614 34.45 -0.15 43.00
N PHE A 615 33.27 0.22 42.58
CA PHE A 615 32.81 0.03 41.22
C PHE A 615 33.42 1.09 40.30
N TYR A 616 34.17 0.67 39.31
CA TYR A 616 34.74 1.53 38.25
C TYR A 616 35.48 2.78 38.75
N PRO A 617 36.50 2.61 39.67
CA PRO A 617 37.25 3.75 40.23
C PRO A 617 38.04 4.49 39.16
N ALA A 618 38.20 5.81 39.32
CA ALA A 618 39.06 6.61 38.43
C ALA A 618 40.54 6.39 38.69
N SER A 619 40.92 6.06 39.95
CA SER A 619 42.32 5.79 40.38
C SER A 619 42.36 4.79 41.54
N ILE A 620 43.45 4.06 41.63
CA ILE A 620 43.77 3.13 42.72
C ILE A 620 45.22 3.36 43.18
N THR A 621 45.43 3.40 44.49
CA THR A 621 46.76 3.54 45.09
C THR A 621 47.28 2.17 45.51
N GLY A 622 48.51 1.83 45.14
CA GLY A 622 49.18 0.60 45.48
C GLY A 622 48.79 -0.62 44.63
N ASP A 623 48.74 -1.80 45.26
CA ASP A 623 48.38 -3.03 44.55
C ASP A 623 46.92 -3.08 44.13
N VAL A 624 46.65 -3.72 43.00
CA VAL A 624 45.30 -3.76 42.40
C VAL A 624 44.52 -4.93 42.95
N ALA A 625 43.77 -4.73 44.03
CA ALA A 625 42.83 -5.72 44.56
C ALA A 625 41.57 -5.77 43.72
N VAL A 626 41.22 -6.95 43.21
CA VAL A 626 40.03 -7.20 42.38
C VAL A 626 39.12 -8.18 43.10
N SER A 627 37.86 -7.88 43.18
CA SER A 627 36.83 -8.77 43.76
C SER A 627 35.59 -8.84 42.88
N TRP A 628 34.82 -9.93 43.00
CA TRP A 628 33.64 -10.24 42.21
C TRP A 628 32.69 -11.17 42.94
N ALA A 629 31.50 -11.40 42.34
CA ALA A 629 30.56 -12.40 42.78
C ALA A 629 30.45 -13.54 41.77
N HIS A 630 30.25 -14.76 42.26
CA HIS A 630 29.98 -15.92 41.40
C HIS A 630 28.71 -15.76 40.58
N ARG A 631 28.68 -16.37 39.40
CA ARG A 631 27.52 -16.59 38.57
C ARG A 631 27.42 -18.04 38.15
N ASP A 632 26.18 -18.54 38.08
CA ASP A 632 25.84 -19.89 37.67
C ASP A 632 24.70 -19.84 36.64
N ARG A 633 24.97 -20.13 35.37
CA ARG A 633 23.94 -20.11 34.34
C ARG A 633 22.85 -21.15 34.56
N LEU A 634 23.15 -22.28 35.20
CA LEU A 634 22.17 -23.33 35.52
C LEU A 634 21.28 -22.92 36.70
N GLY A 635 21.90 -22.35 37.75
CA GLY A 635 21.21 -21.94 38.97
C GLY A 635 20.37 -20.67 38.80
N GLN A 636 20.54 -19.91 37.70
CA GLN A 636 19.80 -18.70 37.37
C GLN A 636 19.17 -18.75 35.96
N ALA A 637 18.87 -19.95 35.48
CA ALA A 637 18.33 -20.15 34.13
C ALA A 637 17.00 -19.46 33.87
N ASP A 638 16.19 -19.31 34.91
CA ASP A 638 14.84 -18.70 34.92
C ASP A 638 14.82 -17.24 35.41
N GLN A 639 15.99 -16.65 35.70
CA GLN A 639 16.08 -15.31 36.30
C GLN A 639 17.14 -14.43 35.63
N ALA A 640 16.73 -13.25 35.21
CA ALA A 640 17.67 -12.22 34.75
C ALA A 640 18.24 -11.46 35.95
N ILE A 641 19.26 -12.02 36.59
CA ILE A 641 19.97 -11.45 37.76
C ILE A 641 20.91 -10.36 37.28
N ASP A 642 20.87 -9.18 37.92
CA ASP A 642 21.76 -8.06 37.58
C ASP A 642 23.20 -8.23 38.11
N THR A 643 24.08 -7.40 37.60
CA THR A 643 25.49 -7.39 37.97
C THR A 643 25.75 -7.06 39.44
N LEU A 644 24.85 -6.37 40.14
CA LEU A 644 25.00 -5.93 41.55
C LEU A 644 24.52 -7.01 42.54
N PHE A 645 23.84 -8.05 42.06
CA PHE A 645 23.41 -9.14 42.93
C PHE A 645 24.60 -9.92 43.53
N GLY A 646 24.42 -10.48 44.70
CA GLY A 646 25.43 -11.30 45.39
C GLY A 646 25.80 -12.57 44.63
N SER A 647 26.63 -13.42 45.23
CA SER A 647 27.07 -14.67 44.62
C SER A 647 25.91 -15.64 44.37
N THR A 648 25.86 -16.19 43.17
CA THR A 648 25.01 -17.32 42.74
C THR A 648 25.95 -18.40 42.19
N GLY A 649 26.04 -19.54 42.81
CA GLY A 649 26.98 -20.59 42.42
C GLY A 649 28.31 -20.50 43.13
N PRO A 650 29.45 -20.92 42.52
CA PRO A 650 29.72 -20.98 41.06
C PRO A 650 29.13 -22.21 40.35
N GLU A 651 28.90 -22.11 39.05
CA GLU A 651 28.66 -23.29 38.21
C GLU A 651 29.84 -24.30 38.34
N PRO A 652 29.57 -25.59 38.50
CA PRO A 652 30.64 -26.59 38.69
C PRO A 652 31.70 -26.54 37.59
N GLY A 653 32.96 -26.55 38.00
CA GLY A 653 34.11 -26.47 37.07
C GLY A 653 34.52 -25.07 36.63
N THR A 654 33.80 -24.03 37.08
CA THR A 654 34.12 -22.66 36.73
C THR A 654 35.29 -22.12 37.55
N THR A 655 36.27 -21.52 36.87
CA THR A 655 37.36 -20.73 37.42
C THR A 655 37.36 -19.33 36.84
N TYR A 656 38.15 -18.44 37.43
CA TYR A 656 38.23 -17.05 36.99
C TYR A 656 39.65 -16.70 36.58
N SER A 657 39.74 -15.79 35.61
CA SER A 657 40.99 -15.21 35.17
C SER A 657 40.93 -13.71 35.26
N VAL A 658 41.98 -13.10 35.78
CA VAL A 658 42.16 -11.66 35.91
C VAL A 658 43.46 -11.24 35.26
N ARG A 659 43.46 -10.13 34.55
CA ARG A 659 44.66 -9.63 33.88
C ARG A 659 44.72 -8.11 33.96
N LEU A 660 45.87 -7.59 34.32
CA LEU A 660 46.22 -6.17 34.36
C LEU A 660 47.12 -5.85 33.17
N ARG A 661 46.76 -4.84 32.39
CA ARG A 661 47.52 -4.39 31.22
C ARG A 661 47.81 -2.91 31.30
N ARG A 662 48.86 -2.44 30.63
CA ARG A 662 49.02 -1.02 30.33
C ARG A 662 47.94 -0.58 29.34
N ALA A 663 47.43 0.64 29.52
CA ALA A 663 46.40 1.18 28.62
C ALA A 663 46.97 1.62 27.25
N ASP A 664 48.25 2.02 27.20
CA ASP A 664 48.90 2.59 26.02
C ASP A 664 49.28 1.54 24.95
N ASN A 665 49.71 0.34 25.38
CA ASN A 665 50.24 -0.70 24.46
C ASN A 665 49.68 -2.08 24.74
N LEU A 666 48.77 -2.23 25.70
CA LEU A 666 48.11 -3.47 26.09
C LEU A 666 49.08 -4.60 26.56
N SER A 667 50.34 -4.27 26.91
CA SER A 667 51.26 -5.23 27.48
C SER A 667 50.77 -5.68 28.86
N VAL A 668 50.89 -6.97 29.15
CA VAL A 668 50.47 -7.58 30.42
C VAL A 668 51.44 -7.19 31.51
N LEU A 669 50.94 -6.60 32.59
CA LEU A 669 51.70 -6.27 33.81
C LEU A 669 51.64 -7.37 34.86
N ALA A 670 50.44 -7.89 35.07
CA ALA A 670 50.19 -9.00 35.99
C ALA A 670 48.99 -9.83 35.51
N SER A 671 48.93 -11.09 35.84
CA SER A 671 47.80 -11.96 35.56
C SER A 671 47.69 -13.08 36.60
N ALA A 672 46.46 -13.49 36.86
CA ALA A 672 46.14 -14.65 37.68
C ALA A 672 45.04 -15.47 36.96
N THR A 673 45.21 -16.76 36.87
CA THR A 673 44.31 -17.73 36.24
C THR A 673 43.91 -18.82 37.22
N ASP A 674 42.90 -19.60 36.84
CA ASP A 674 42.41 -20.75 37.60
C ASP A 674 41.97 -20.41 39.04
N ILE A 675 41.51 -19.20 39.26
CA ILE A 675 41.06 -18.72 40.56
C ILE A 675 39.68 -19.34 40.84
N THR A 676 39.53 -20.00 41.97
CA THR A 676 38.26 -20.58 42.43
C THR A 676 37.52 -19.70 43.42
N GLY A 677 38.20 -18.71 44.02
CA GLY A 677 37.64 -17.72 44.93
C GLY A 677 37.01 -16.52 44.19
N THR A 678 36.61 -15.52 44.97
CA THR A 678 35.95 -14.29 44.48
C THR A 678 36.83 -13.06 44.58
N SER A 679 38.13 -13.21 44.78
CA SER A 679 39.05 -12.06 44.83
C SER A 679 40.51 -12.48 44.51
N THR A 680 41.27 -11.52 44.07
CA THR A 680 42.71 -11.65 43.86
C THR A 680 43.40 -10.28 43.99
N VAL A 681 44.71 -10.27 44.19
CA VAL A 681 45.51 -9.05 44.20
C VAL A 681 46.56 -9.17 43.10
N LEU A 682 46.59 -8.18 42.23
CA LEU A 682 47.58 -8.05 41.15
C LEU A 682 48.68 -7.06 41.58
N VAL A 683 49.88 -7.57 41.76
CA VAL A 683 51.03 -6.75 42.17
C VAL A 683 51.76 -6.23 40.93
N THR A 684 52.08 -4.94 40.92
CA THR A 684 52.85 -4.30 39.85
C THR A 684 53.50 -3.02 40.31
N ASP A 685 54.69 -2.73 39.83
CA ASP A 685 55.43 -1.48 40.09
C ASP A 685 55.07 -0.37 39.08
N TYR A 686 54.25 -0.69 38.05
CA TYR A 686 53.88 0.28 37.01
C TYR A 686 52.93 1.32 37.55
N VAL A 687 53.23 2.62 37.34
CA VAL A 687 52.41 3.77 37.66
C VAL A 687 51.88 4.38 36.35
N GLY A 688 50.59 4.72 36.30
CA GLY A 688 49.92 5.29 35.15
C GLY A 688 48.66 4.56 34.77
N GLN A 689 48.19 4.80 33.54
CA GLN A 689 46.91 4.25 33.01
C GLN A 689 47.02 2.75 32.78
N VAL A 690 46.12 2.00 33.42
CA VAL A 690 46.03 0.53 33.33
C VAL A 690 44.62 0.08 33.01
N VAL A 691 44.47 -1.10 32.43
CA VAL A 691 43.21 -1.78 32.18
C VAL A 691 43.17 -3.11 32.91
N VAL A 692 42.18 -3.31 33.75
CA VAL A 692 41.89 -4.62 34.35
C VAL A 692 40.83 -5.32 33.51
N GLU A 693 41.08 -6.62 33.24
CA GLU A 693 40.14 -7.55 32.61
C GLU A 693 39.81 -8.68 33.56
N LEU A 694 38.54 -9.10 33.66
CA LEU A 694 38.07 -10.22 34.47
C LEU A 694 37.06 -11.05 33.67
N TRP A 695 37.22 -12.37 33.65
CA TRP A 695 36.32 -13.30 32.99
C TRP A 695 36.28 -14.67 33.66
N SER A 696 35.22 -15.44 33.39
CA SER A 696 35.05 -16.82 33.83
C SER A 696 35.59 -17.78 32.76
N VAL A 697 36.08 -18.95 33.20
CA VAL A 697 36.54 -20.04 32.33
C VAL A 697 35.94 -21.35 32.85
N ARG A 698 35.36 -22.16 31.94
CA ARG A 698 34.83 -23.49 32.25
C ARG A 698 34.99 -24.40 31.03
N ASP A 699 35.47 -25.61 31.21
CA ASP A 699 35.71 -26.61 30.16
C ASP A 699 36.50 -26.04 28.96
N GLY A 700 37.45 -25.14 29.22
CA GLY A 700 38.25 -24.46 28.21
C GLY A 700 37.53 -23.32 27.46
N LEU A 701 36.26 -23.06 27.76
CA LEU A 701 35.48 -21.94 27.19
C LEU A 701 35.54 -20.73 28.15
N GLU A 702 35.87 -19.57 27.59
CA GLU A 702 35.76 -18.28 28.30
C GLU A 702 34.35 -17.76 28.25
N SER A 703 33.92 -16.93 29.23
CA SER A 703 32.66 -16.20 29.18
C SER A 703 32.57 -15.36 27.91
N MET A 704 31.36 -15.22 27.38
CA MET A 704 31.08 -14.49 26.11
C MET A 704 31.60 -13.07 26.16
N GLN A 705 31.40 -12.40 27.28
CA GLN A 705 31.90 -11.06 27.56
C GLN A 705 32.86 -11.07 28.75
N LYS A 706 33.72 -10.05 28.80
CA LYS A 706 34.72 -9.85 29.87
C LYS A 706 34.52 -8.48 30.47
N HIS A 707 34.59 -8.37 31.80
CA HIS A 707 34.69 -7.05 32.40
C HIS A 707 36.00 -6.39 32.00
N GLN A 708 35.92 -5.10 31.69
CA GLN A 708 37.08 -4.27 31.39
C GLN A 708 36.89 -2.91 32.02
N HIS A 709 37.92 -2.41 32.71
CA HIS A 709 37.91 -1.06 33.25
C HIS A 709 39.30 -0.46 33.21
N GLN A 710 39.36 0.80 32.71
CA GLN A 710 40.59 1.60 32.69
C GLN A 710 40.59 2.59 33.85
N PHE A 711 41.68 2.68 34.56
CA PHE A 711 41.88 3.62 35.66
C PHE A 711 43.36 3.98 35.80
N GLU A 712 43.67 4.99 36.61
CA GLU A 712 45.02 5.38 36.92
C GLU A 712 45.53 4.62 38.15
N ARG A 713 46.62 3.87 38.00
CA ARG A 713 47.31 3.29 39.15
C ARG A 713 48.37 4.27 39.64
N VAL A 714 48.29 4.66 40.93
CA VAL A 714 49.18 5.64 41.61
C VAL A 714 50.04 4.88 42.62
N ASP A 715 51.26 5.36 42.84
CA ASP A 715 52.13 4.79 43.87
C ASP A 715 51.66 5.17 45.28
N VAL A 716 52.10 4.42 46.33
CA VAL A 716 51.73 4.67 47.75
C VAL A 716 52.44 5.87 48.31
#